data_f328f3b39d0fbf0e1d2bc550b9ecba14
#
_entry.id   f328f3b39d0fbf0e1d2bc550b9ecba14
#
_cell.length_a   1.000
_cell.length_b   1.000
_cell.length_c   1.000
_cell.angle_alpha   90.00
_cell.angle_beta   90.00
_cell.angle_gamma   90.00
#
_symmetry.space_group_name_H-M   'P 1'
#
loop_
_entity.id
_entity.type
_entity.pdbx_description
1 polymer ?
#
loop_
_entity_poly.entity_id
_entity_poly.type
_entity_poly.pdbx_seq_one_letter_code
_entity_poly.pdbx_strand_id
1 'polypeptide(L)'
;MTKQTDKQIENINFDYSTYGDGKAIIEILNIGFEPLLLPDEYKIYKEIGNLKYLRNGILRTLKFINSKLLYVDEDDCYYKWLMHHKLCLEEKLDFYKEKEKYKEQIFRSLMQRNKSKTRKIYSNRDFKSEEQFRNIAIFESDLNRCFGCKDMEHSDDIISVVTYYTEIFDSIIHNGFDYKGRHFVFFTAGAGQTRCKKSTFVNEKLLNKNFNRLFCGLTPEIINEQGGMNTNKYLAYTSLCQTNTELWKNFNIDRAIVVDDIEYNIPDQKVRYIYTESPDDKKQMKYLQEEIEKCNEQLKEIKTKKQNRPRGFKRPQTEIIEERNIQNRRKALREDIQKLKSKYHRSEVRTMPVTIPFTDGFGISLRKIESSMIRLPFIKGLIAYCPRRAFVDWCSANSIPIHKVVDIYGKSYSINEIDYIFTKSQFKMWKYYNNVLDENGNIIKTGWEIYKENFKKYGCDACRCNVERGVKLNSKTNYQVLQTLTTEMTDDDILSLASYDINCLNGIGRNVQCMLNVLGANEKKNDHMNWLQKSLILYPEMLKDFYVKTLLKNTKDSMIKNFRSGKFSINGAYVFAIPDTLACLQYWFTDMDKTDLSKFGFVKDGNVSCRLFQNQEELDCLRSPHLDHAHCIRKNQVNDQTKTWTKSNGIYIGMQDIMSKLLMYDNDGDKLLVHNNKTIIKCAKQYQRKHGMIPNYYDMPKASPELISSDSLYNGIVMAYHHGNIGTPSNEITKIWQTLSPDSTEEEIQHAINVIALRCADVNFTID
;
A
#
# COMPACT_ATOMS: atom_id res chain seq x y z
N MET A 1 -34.65 11.10 -20.83
CA MET A 1 -34.97 11.40 -19.41
C MET A 1 -34.30 10.48 -18.40
N THR A 2 -33.64 9.39 -18.78
CA THR A 2 -33.02 8.41 -17.87
C THR A 2 -31.54 8.66 -17.49
N LYS A 3 -30.81 9.48 -18.25
CA LYS A 3 -29.38 9.78 -17.96
C LYS A 3 -29.16 10.97 -17.02
N GLN A 4 -30.15 11.81 -16.78
CA GLN A 4 -30.02 12.93 -15.83
C GLN A 4 -30.37 12.52 -14.38
N THR A 5 -31.21 11.50 -14.21
CA THR A 5 -31.57 10.98 -12.91
C THR A 5 -30.43 10.18 -12.25
N ASP A 6 -29.61 9.46 -13.04
CA ASP A 6 -28.48 8.69 -12.48
C ASP A 6 -27.34 9.61 -11.98
N LYS A 7 -27.08 10.75 -12.65
CA LYS A 7 -26.10 11.75 -12.18
C LYS A 7 -26.55 12.49 -10.90
N GLN A 8 -27.83 12.69 -10.72
CA GLN A 8 -28.36 13.30 -9.49
C GLN A 8 -28.35 12.32 -8.30
N ILE A 9 -28.52 11.02 -8.55
CA ILE A 9 -28.49 9.99 -7.51
C ILE A 9 -27.05 9.71 -7.04
N GLU A 10 -26.05 9.75 -7.93
CA GLU A 10 -24.64 9.65 -7.54
C GLU A 10 -24.18 10.83 -6.68
N ASN A 11 -24.69 12.02 -6.91
CA ASN A 11 -24.36 13.22 -6.12
C ASN A 11 -25.09 13.31 -4.77
N ILE A 12 -26.16 12.55 -4.57
CA ILE A 12 -26.92 12.55 -3.28
C ILE A 12 -26.35 11.53 -2.27
N ASN A 13 -25.58 10.52 -2.74
CA ASN A 13 -25.02 9.48 -1.87
C ASN A 13 -23.65 9.82 -1.24
N PHE A 14 -23.09 10.98 -1.54
CA PHE A 14 -21.91 11.47 -0.82
C PHE A 14 -22.34 12.55 0.18
N ASP A 15 -22.87 12.11 1.30
CA ASP A 15 -22.88 12.95 2.50
C ASP A 15 -21.45 13.03 3.05
N TYR A 16 -20.72 14.02 2.57
CA TYR A 16 -19.35 14.31 3.02
C TYR A 16 -19.29 14.66 4.51
N SER A 17 -20.43 14.95 5.16
CA SER A 17 -20.52 15.14 6.60
C SER A 17 -20.30 13.87 7.40
N THR A 18 -20.43 12.67 6.80
CA THR A 18 -20.17 11.39 7.46
C THR A 18 -18.69 10.97 7.44
N TYR A 19 -17.85 11.60 6.64
CA TYR A 19 -16.40 11.52 6.81
C TYR A 19 -15.98 12.51 7.91
N GLY A 20 -16.45 12.22 9.10
CA GLY A 20 -16.39 12.95 10.32
C GLY A 20 -15.23 13.92 10.46
N ASP A 21 -15.46 14.95 11.21
CA ASP A 21 -14.48 15.79 11.88
C ASP A 21 -14.05 17.08 11.18
N GLY A 22 -14.90 17.65 10.30
CA GLY A 22 -14.68 19.01 9.79
C GLY A 22 -13.40 19.15 8.97
N LYS A 23 -12.98 18.11 8.26
CA LYS A 23 -11.86 18.17 7.32
C LYS A 23 -12.28 18.90 6.07
N ALA A 24 -11.58 19.96 5.73
CA ALA A 24 -11.80 20.71 4.50
C ALA A 24 -11.69 19.79 3.28
N ILE A 25 -12.60 19.97 2.33
CA ILE A 25 -12.59 19.32 1.02
C ILE A 25 -12.16 20.36 0.00
N ILE A 26 -11.16 20.03 -0.79
CA ILE A 26 -10.58 20.93 -1.80
C ILE A 26 -10.69 20.25 -3.15
N GLU A 27 -11.15 20.96 -4.15
CA GLU A 27 -11.12 20.50 -5.54
C GLU A 27 -9.82 20.89 -6.21
N ILE A 28 -9.18 19.94 -6.88
CA ILE A 28 -8.00 20.16 -7.71
C ILE A 28 -8.22 19.62 -9.12
N LEU A 29 -7.48 20.16 -10.08
CA LEU A 29 -7.46 19.64 -11.43
C LEU A 29 -6.70 18.31 -11.48
N ASN A 30 -7.34 17.30 -12.11
CA ASN A 30 -6.71 16.04 -12.48
C ASN A 30 -6.70 15.92 -13.99
N ILE A 31 -5.53 15.72 -14.57
CA ILE A 31 -5.37 15.58 -16.01
C ILE A 31 -4.72 14.24 -16.38
N GLY A 32 -5.09 13.74 -17.56
CA GLY A 32 -4.32 12.71 -18.25
C GLY A 32 -3.19 13.32 -19.08
N PHE A 33 -2.63 12.53 -19.98
CA PHE A 33 -1.56 12.99 -20.86
C PHE A 33 -2.07 13.75 -22.11
N GLU A 34 -3.31 13.53 -22.56
CA GLU A 34 -3.85 14.16 -23.77
C GLU A 34 -3.79 15.70 -23.74
N PRO A 35 -4.16 16.37 -22.64
CA PRO A 35 -4.04 17.83 -22.52
C PRO A 35 -2.62 18.36 -22.68
N LEU A 36 -1.61 17.54 -22.39
CA LEU A 36 -0.19 17.90 -22.42
C LEU A 36 0.49 17.67 -23.78
N LEU A 37 -0.19 17.00 -24.74
CA LEU A 37 0.37 16.75 -26.06
C LEU A 37 0.58 18.06 -26.84
N LEU A 38 1.74 18.21 -27.47
CA LEU A 38 1.96 19.29 -28.42
C LEU A 38 1.08 19.11 -29.67
N PRO A 39 0.83 20.16 -30.47
CA PRO A 39 -0.11 20.08 -31.58
C PRO A 39 0.21 18.99 -32.61
N ASP A 40 1.49 18.79 -32.92
CA ASP A 40 1.98 17.75 -33.82
C ASP A 40 1.81 16.34 -33.22
N GLU A 41 2.08 16.17 -31.93
CA GLU A 41 1.84 14.92 -31.18
C GLU A 41 0.34 14.60 -31.13
N TYR A 42 -0.50 15.58 -30.83
CA TYR A 42 -1.93 15.39 -30.74
C TYR A 42 -2.56 14.96 -32.07
N LYS A 43 -2.05 15.48 -33.20
CA LYS A 43 -2.48 15.06 -34.53
C LYS A 43 -2.24 13.57 -34.75
N ILE A 44 -1.02 13.08 -34.50
CA ILE A 44 -0.69 11.66 -34.65
C ILE A 44 -1.49 10.79 -33.67
N TYR A 45 -1.68 11.25 -32.44
CA TYR A 45 -2.47 10.54 -31.44
C TYR A 45 -3.94 10.36 -31.87
N LYS A 46 -4.55 11.36 -32.49
CA LYS A 46 -5.92 11.25 -33.08
C LYS A 46 -5.94 10.23 -34.22
N GLU A 47 -4.92 10.20 -35.09
CA GLU A 47 -4.80 9.19 -36.15
C GLU A 47 -4.74 7.77 -35.58
N ILE A 48 -3.91 7.55 -34.54
CA ILE A 48 -3.85 6.25 -33.81
C ILE A 48 -5.22 5.88 -33.25
N GLY A 49 -5.94 6.85 -32.67
CA GLY A 49 -7.28 6.63 -32.13
C GLY A 49 -8.27 6.17 -33.18
N ASN A 50 -8.23 6.76 -34.38
CA ASN A 50 -9.08 6.36 -35.49
C ASN A 50 -8.76 4.94 -35.98
N LEU A 51 -7.46 4.57 -36.04
CA LEU A 51 -7.04 3.20 -36.38
C LEU A 51 -7.52 2.19 -35.34
N LYS A 52 -7.41 2.51 -34.05
CA LYS A 52 -7.93 1.69 -32.95
C LYS A 52 -9.46 1.50 -33.04
N TYR A 53 -10.18 2.54 -33.37
CA TYR A 53 -11.63 2.47 -33.56
C TYR A 53 -12.01 1.51 -34.71
N LEU A 54 -11.35 1.63 -35.87
CA LEU A 54 -11.56 0.76 -37.03
C LEU A 54 -11.22 -0.69 -36.71
N ARG A 55 -10.06 -0.94 -36.10
CA ARG A 55 -9.63 -2.26 -35.63
C ARG A 55 -10.67 -2.89 -34.69
N ASN A 56 -11.16 -2.13 -33.72
CA ASN A 56 -12.14 -2.63 -32.75
C ASN A 56 -13.51 -2.90 -33.40
N GLY A 57 -13.88 -2.16 -34.45
CA GLY A 57 -15.02 -2.46 -35.29
C GLY A 57 -14.90 -3.83 -35.96
N ILE A 58 -13.75 -4.09 -36.60
CA ILE A 58 -13.46 -5.39 -37.23
C ILE A 58 -13.50 -6.54 -36.20
N LEU A 59 -12.87 -6.36 -35.03
CA LEU A 59 -12.87 -7.38 -33.97
C LEU A 59 -14.30 -7.73 -33.49
N ARG A 60 -15.19 -6.74 -33.38
CA ARG A 60 -16.61 -7.00 -33.04
C ARG A 60 -17.32 -7.81 -34.13
N THR A 61 -17.08 -7.45 -35.40
CA THR A 61 -17.65 -8.16 -36.54
C THR A 61 -17.13 -9.61 -36.62
N LEU A 62 -15.82 -9.82 -36.43
CA LEU A 62 -15.22 -11.15 -36.35
C LEU A 62 -15.80 -11.98 -35.21
N LYS A 63 -16.00 -11.40 -34.03
CA LYS A 63 -16.66 -12.09 -32.89
C LYS A 63 -18.07 -12.50 -33.23
N PHE A 64 -18.84 -11.65 -33.94
CA PHE A 64 -20.18 -11.98 -34.41
C PHE A 64 -20.15 -13.11 -35.46
N ILE A 65 -19.27 -13.05 -36.46
CA ILE A 65 -19.13 -14.11 -37.48
C ILE A 65 -18.74 -15.41 -36.81
N ASN A 66 -17.75 -15.42 -35.92
CA ASN A 66 -17.36 -16.65 -35.20
C ASN A 66 -18.51 -17.24 -34.37
N SER A 67 -19.36 -16.41 -33.77
CA SER A 67 -20.56 -16.91 -33.09
C SER A 67 -21.62 -17.52 -34.03
N LYS A 68 -21.73 -17.02 -35.24
CA LYS A 68 -22.65 -17.55 -36.25
C LYS A 68 -22.15 -18.87 -36.85
N LEU A 69 -20.83 -18.96 -37.09
CA LEU A 69 -20.21 -20.20 -37.62
C LEU A 69 -20.41 -21.44 -36.72
N LEU A 70 -20.69 -21.24 -35.43
CA LEU A 70 -20.99 -22.32 -34.49
C LEU A 70 -22.36 -23.01 -34.74
N TYR A 71 -23.26 -22.36 -35.51
CA TYR A 71 -24.66 -22.79 -35.69
C TYR A 71 -25.02 -23.00 -37.14
N VAL A 72 -24.07 -22.95 -38.08
CA VAL A 72 -24.28 -23.12 -39.52
C VAL A 72 -23.49 -24.33 -39.99
N ASP A 73 -24.10 -25.17 -40.82
CA ASP A 73 -23.46 -26.35 -41.39
C ASP A 73 -22.34 -25.97 -42.36
N GLU A 74 -21.21 -26.68 -42.32
CA GLU A 74 -20.03 -26.41 -43.14
C GLU A 74 -20.30 -26.50 -44.65
N ASP A 75 -21.28 -27.32 -45.08
CA ASP A 75 -21.69 -27.47 -46.48
C ASP A 75 -22.58 -26.34 -46.97
N ASP A 76 -23.15 -25.51 -46.06
CA ASP A 76 -24.03 -24.42 -46.44
C ASP A 76 -23.24 -23.30 -47.18
N CYS A 77 -23.86 -22.79 -48.23
CA CYS A 77 -23.28 -21.65 -48.96
C CYS A 77 -23.12 -20.41 -48.08
N TYR A 78 -23.96 -20.24 -47.05
CA TYR A 78 -23.85 -19.19 -46.05
C TYR A 78 -22.64 -19.36 -45.15
N TYR A 79 -22.27 -20.60 -44.78
CA TYR A 79 -21.02 -20.89 -44.06
C TYR A 79 -19.80 -20.48 -44.87
N LYS A 80 -19.74 -20.87 -46.16
CA LYS A 80 -18.67 -20.53 -47.10
C LYS A 80 -18.55 -19.01 -47.28
N TRP A 81 -19.66 -18.30 -47.34
CA TRP A 81 -19.69 -16.85 -47.39
C TRP A 81 -19.15 -16.22 -46.09
N LEU A 82 -19.59 -16.70 -44.91
CA LEU A 82 -19.09 -16.25 -43.61
C LEU A 82 -17.59 -16.49 -43.49
N MET A 83 -17.07 -17.62 -43.90
CA MET A 83 -15.65 -17.97 -43.88
C MET A 83 -14.83 -17.04 -44.79
N HIS A 84 -15.30 -16.80 -46.01
CA HIS A 84 -14.63 -15.84 -46.92
C HIS A 84 -14.62 -14.44 -46.33
N HIS A 85 -15.72 -14.01 -45.78
CA HIS A 85 -15.82 -12.67 -45.14
C HIS A 85 -14.94 -12.56 -43.90
N LYS A 86 -14.82 -13.63 -43.13
CA LYS A 86 -13.89 -13.72 -41.98
C LYS A 86 -12.44 -13.54 -42.44
N LEU A 87 -11.99 -14.27 -43.47
CA LEU A 87 -10.62 -14.17 -44.00
C LEU A 87 -10.29 -12.74 -44.45
N CYS A 88 -11.20 -12.09 -45.22
CA CYS A 88 -11.02 -10.71 -45.63
C CYS A 88 -10.93 -9.71 -44.45
N LEU A 89 -11.66 -9.99 -43.36
CA LEU A 89 -11.61 -9.16 -42.16
C LEU A 89 -10.35 -9.40 -41.35
N GLU A 90 -9.83 -10.62 -41.31
CA GLU A 90 -8.56 -10.95 -40.65
C GLU A 90 -7.38 -10.27 -41.36
N GLU A 91 -7.34 -10.28 -42.69
CA GLU A 91 -6.34 -9.53 -43.46
C GLU A 91 -6.40 -8.02 -43.19
N LYS A 92 -7.64 -7.46 -43.19
CA LYS A 92 -7.82 -6.03 -42.83
C LYS A 92 -7.41 -5.75 -41.39
N LEU A 93 -7.69 -6.67 -40.47
CA LEU A 93 -7.30 -6.55 -39.07
C LEU A 93 -5.78 -6.43 -38.93
N ASP A 94 -5.03 -7.28 -39.61
CA ASP A 94 -3.57 -7.28 -39.55
C ASP A 94 -2.98 -6.03 -40.21
N PHE A 95 -3.53 -5.58 -41.32
CA PHE A 95 -3.16 -4.29 -41.92
C PHE A 95 -3.35 -3.12 -40.93
N TYR A 96 -4.48 -3.04 -40.21
CA TYR A 96 -4.70 -1.97 -39.26
C TYR A 96 -3.81 -2.09 -38.01
N LYS A 97 -3.47 -3.30 -37.56
CA LYS A 97 -2.51 -3.53 -36.47
C LYS A 97 -1.12 -3.03 -36.83
N GLU A 98 -0.63 -3.36 -38.03
CA GLU A 98 0.68 -2.91 -38.50
C GLU A 98 0.74 -1.40 -38.64
N LYS A 99 -0.30 -0.80 -39.23
CA LYS A 99 -0.40 0.65 -39.40
C LYS A 99 -0.48 1.37 -38.06
N GLU A 100 -1.22 0.83 -37.09
CA GLU A 100 -1.28 1.33 -35.72
C GLU A 100 0.10 1.27 -35.06
N LYS A 101 0.79 0.14 -35.13
CA LYS A 101 2.13 -0.02 -34.60
C LYS A 101 3.14 0.96 -35.19
N TYR A 102 3.11 1.15 -36.50
CA TYR A 102 3.95 2.14 -37.18
C TYR A 102 3.68 3.57 -36.70
N LYS A 103 2.40 3.97 -36.60
CA LYS A 103 2.01 5.29 -36.10
C LYS A 103 2.37 5.48 -34.62
N GLU A 104 2.27 4.44 -33.80
CA GLU A 104 2.68 4.47 -32.39
C GLU A 104 4.23 4.69 -32.28
N GLN A 105 5.03 4.10 -33.14
CA GLN A 105 6.47 4.35 -33.19
C GLN A 105 6.79 5.79 -33.57
N ILE A 106 6.11 6.35 -34.59
CA ILE A 106 6.26 7.76 -34.95
C ILE A 106 5.88 8.66 -33.76
N PHE A 107 4.77 8.36 -33.10
CA PHE A 107 4.30 9.12 -31.96
C PHE A 107 5.34 9.15 -30.82
N ARG A 108 5.90 8.00 -30.46
CA ARG A 108 6.94 7.90 -29.43
C ARG A 108 8.22 8.64 -29.85
N SER A 109 8.67 8.48 -31.08
CA SER A 109 9.83 9.20 -31.59
C SER A 109 9.63 10.73 -31.59
N LEU A 110 8.41 11.18 -31.85
CA LEU A 110 8.05 12.60 -31.81
C LEU A 110 8.06 13.15 -30.37
N MET A 111 7.47 12.42 -29.42
CA MET A 111 7.52 12.77 -28.01
C MET A 111 8.95 12.86 -27.49
N GLN A 112 9.81 11.89 -27.85
CA GLN A 112 11.23 11.88 -27.48
C GLN A 112 11.97 13.10 -28.07
N ARG A 113 11.73 13.44 -29.33
CA ARG A 113 12.32 14.63 -29.95
C ARG A 113 11.87 15.94 -29.29
N ASN A 114 10.65 15.97 -28.79
CA ASN A 114 10.07 17.13 -28.13
C ASN A 114 10.32 17.18 -26.60
N LYS A 115 11.15 16.28 -26.07
CA LYS A 115 11.42 16.13 -24.62
C LYS A 115 11.81 17.45 -23.96
N SER A 116 12.66 18.28 -24.61
CA SER A 116 13.17 19.54 -24.06
C SER A 116 12.18 20.72 -24.15
N LYS A 117 11.05 20.55 -24.83
CA LYS A 117 10.05 21.63 -24.98
C LYS A 117 9.18 21.74 -23.76
N THR A 118 9.01 22.95 -23.22
CA THR A 118 8.01 23.23 -22.20
C THR A 118 6.61 22.97 -22.76
N ARG A 119 5.82 22.18 -22.03
CA ARG A 119 4.45 21.83 -22.39
C ARG A 119 3.47 22.82 -21.79
N LYS A 120 2.26 22.85 -22.32
CA LYS A 120 1.14 23.58 -21.72
C LYS A 120 -0.12 22.72 -21.74
N ILE A 121 -1.05 23.02 -20.84
CA ILE A 121 -2.35 22.35 -20.84
C ILE A 121 -3.28 22.98 -21.88
N TYR A 122 -3.74 22.17 -22.80
CA TYR A 122 -4.73 22.55 -23.84
C TYR A 122 -6.13 22.10 -23.37
N SER A 123 -6.80 22.93 -22.57
CA SER A 123 -8.11 22.62 -21.96
C SER A 123 -9.29 22.56 -22.96
N ASN A 124 -9.15 23.21 -24.11
CA ASN A 124 -10.24 23.32 -25.11
C ASN A 124 -10.25 22.16 -26.12
N ARG A 125 -9.53 21.08 -25.88
CA ARG A 125 -9.52 19.90 -26.74
C ARG A 125 -10.70 18.99 -26.44
N ASP A 126 -11.14 18.30 -27.49
CA ASP A 126 -12.14 17.23 -27.39
C ASP A 126 -11.43 15.93 -26.92
N PHE A 127 -11.51 15.64 -25.62
CA PHE A 127 -10.86 14.49 -25.00
C PHE A 127 -11.67 13.22 -25.16
N LYS A 128 -10.99 12.07 -25.29
CA LYS A 128 -11.63 10.75 -25.43
C LYS A 128 -12.40 10.30 -24.19
N SER A 129 -12.03 10.76 -23.03
CA SER A 129 -12.72 10.47 -21.78
C SER A 129 -12.66 11.67 -20.83
N GLU A 130 -13.64 11.79 -19.95
CA GLU A 130 -13.66 12.80 -18.88
C GLU A 130 -12.46 12.66 -17.93
N GLU A 131 -11.82 11.49 -17.87
CA GLU A 131 -10.63 11.25 -17.04
C GLU A 131 -9.41 12.04 -17.50
N GLN A 132 -9.39 12.51 -18.77
CA GLN A 132 -8.29 13.29 -19.30
C GLN A 132 -8.27 14.74 -18.79
N PHE A 133 -9.42 15.27 -18.36
CA PHE A 133 -9.51 16.63 -17.85
C PHE A 133 -10.74 16.75 -16.95
N ARG A 134 -10.56 16.70 -15.63
CA ARG A 134 -11.66 16.81 -14.65
C ARG A 134 -11.17 17.33 -13.31
N ASN A 135 -12.05 17.88 -12.51
CA ASN A 135 -11.78 18.15 -11.11
C ASN A 135 -11.95 16.88 -10.30
N ILE A 136 -11.14 16.74 -9.27
CA ILE A 136 -11.24 15.71 -8.23
C ILE A 136 -11.21 16.37 -6.86
N ALA A 137 -11.97 15.82 -5.93
CA ALA A 137 -11.95 16.23 -4.54
C ALA A 137 -10.78 15.55 -3.81
N ILE A 138 -10.05 16.32 -3.04
CA ILE A 138 -9.03 15.86 -2.08
C ILE A 138 -9.36 16.39 -0.70
N PHE A 139 -8.84 15.74 0.33
CA PHE A 139 -9.01 16.21 1.70
C PHE A 139 -7.91 17.16 2.14
N GLU A 140 -8.16 17.87 3.23
CA GLU A 140 -7.20 18.73 3.91
C GLU A 140 -5.87 17.99 4.16
N SER A 141 -4.77 18.65 3.83
CA SER A 141 -3.40 18.17 4.04
C SER A 141 -2.47 19.36 4.34
N ASP A 142 -1.26 19.07 4.80
CA ASP A 142 -0.27 20.11 5.03
C ASP A 142 0.04 20.91 3.76
N LEU A 143 0.17 20.25 2.60
CA LEU A 143 0.42 20.90 1.31
C LEU A 143 -0.65 21.95 0.98
N ASN A 144 -1.93 21.57 1.04
CA ASN A 144 -2.98 22.50 0.64
C ASN A 144 -3.22 23.61 1.69
N ARG A 145 -2.98 23.37 2.98
CA ARG A 145 -2.94 24.43 3.99
C ARG A 145 -1.80 25.43 3.74
N CYS A 146 -0.59 24.94 3.41
CA CYS A 146 0.54 25.79 3.04
C CYS A 146 0.24 26.66 1.83
N PHE A 147 -0.55 26.16 0.87
CA PHE A 147 -0.95 26.91 -0.32
C PHE A 147 -2.19 27.78 -0.11
N GLY A 148 -2.70 27.86 1.13
CA GLY A 148 -3.81 28.72 1.50
C GLY A 148 -5.18 28.25 0.98
N CYS A 149 -5.30 26.98 0.61
CA CYS A 149 -6.58 26.41 0.18
C CYS A 149 -7.56 26.31 1.35
N LYS A 150 -8.80 26.71 1.10
CA LYS A 150 -9.88 26.68 2.09
C LYS A 150 -10.90 25.59 1.76
N ASP A 151 -11.77 25.31 2.73
CA ASP A 151 -12.84 24.32 2.56
C ASP A 151 -13.76 24.65 1.39
N MET A 152 -14.10 23.63 0.60
CA MET A 152 -14.98 23.69 -0.58
C MET A 152 -14.49 24.63 -1.69
N GLU A 153 -13.22 25.05 -1.66
CA GLU A 153 -12.63 25.87 -2.73
C GLU A 153 -11.91 25.01 -3.77
N HIS A 154 -11.90 25.54 -5.01
CA HIS A 154 -11.08 24.98 -6.08
C HIS A 154 -9.66 25.57 -5.99
N SER A 155 -8.65 24.71 -5.98
CA SER A 155 -7.26 25.14 -6.03
C SER A 155 -6.73 25.01 -7.46
N ASP A 156 -6.32 26.14 -8.02
CA ASP A 156 -5.62 26.20 -9.30
C ASP A 156 -4.09 26.02 -9.16
N ASP A 157 -3.57 25.71 -7.97
CA ASP A 157 -2.12 25.68 -7.68
C ASP A 157 -1.58 24.27 -7.47
N ILE A 158 -2.44 23.26 -7.47
CA ILE A 158 -2.10 21.85 -7.34
C ILE A 158 -2.78 21.09 -8.48
N ILE A 159 -2.00 20.34 -9.26
CA ILE A 159 -2.51 19.54 -10.38
C ILE A 159 -2.04 18.08 -10.20
N SER A 160 -2.99 17.16 -10.25
CA SER A 160 -2.72 15.72 -10.34
C SER A 160 -2.59 15.32 -11.81
N VAL A 161 -1.49 14.65 -12.17
CA VAL A 161 -1.21 14.24 -13.56
C VAL A 161 -1.13 12.73 -13.66
N VAL A 162 -1.87 12.13 -14.61
CA VAL A 162 -1.84 10.70 -14.92
C VAL A 162 -1.17 10.50 -16.27
N THR A 163 0.01 9.87 -16.30
CA THR A 163 0.72 9.62 -17.55
C THR A 163 1.08 8.15 -17.71
N TYR A 164 0.65 7.58 -18.85
CA TYR A 164 1.04 6.22 -19.27
C TYR A 164 2.25 6.23 -20.22
N TYR A 165 2.58 7.38 -20.80
CA TYR A 165 3.73 7.56 -21.69
C TYR A 165 4.89 8.15 -20.91
N THR A 166 5.94 7.34 -20.76
CA THR A 166 7.15 7.73 -20.03
C THR A 166 7.88 8.90 -20.69
N GLU A 167 7.77 9.05 -22.00
CA GLU A 167 8.36 10.15 -22.79
C GLU A 167 7.71 11.51 -22.44
N ILE A 168 6.41 11.56 -22.18
CA ILE A 168 5.73 12.78 -21.72
C ILE A 168 6.11 13.05 -20.29
N PHE A 169 6.12 12.00 -19.46
CA PHE A 169 6.50 12.12 -18.05
C PHE A 169 7.93 12.67 -17.91
N ASP A 170 8.85 12.17 -18.74
CA ASP A 170 10.22 12.67 -18.83
C ASP A 170 10.28 14.18 -19.16
N SER A 171 9.50 14.62 -20.15
CA SER A 171 9.40 16.04 -20.49
C SER A 171 8.91 16.90 -19.33
N ILE A 172 7.85 16.49 -18.62
CA ILE A 172 7.24 17.33 -17.59
C ILE A 172 7.95 17.26 -16.23
N ILE A 173 8.68 16.18 -15.92
CA ILE A 173 9.46 16.11 -14.68
C ILE A 173 10.69 17.04 -14.74
N HIS A 174 11.24 17.25 -15.94
CA HIS A 174 12.40 18.12 -16.15
C HIS A 174 12.01 19.58 -16.39
N ASN A 175 10.98 19.83 -17.19
CA ASN A 175 10.67 21.17 -17.68
C ASN A 175 9.35 21.72 -17.16
N GLY A 176 8.61 20.96 -16.32
CA GLY A 176 7.28 21.36 -15.90
C GLY A 176 6.29 21.54 -17.06
N PHE A 177 5.23 22.32 -16.83
CA PHE A 177 4.28 22.73 -17.83
C PHE A 177 3.52 24.00 -17.42
N ASP A 178 2.94 24.70 -18.40
CA ASP A 178 2.21 25.94 -18.15
C ASP A 178 0.68 25.73 -18.18
N TYR A 179 -0.02 26.37 -17.25
CA TYR A 179 -1.46 26.41 -17.20
C TYR A 179 -1.96 27.72 -16.60
N LYS A 180 -2.93 28.39 -17.26
CA LYS A 180 -3.51 29.67 -16.80
C LYS A 180 -2.45 30.73 -16.42
N GLY A 181 -1.36 30.82 -17.18
CA GLY A 181 -0.28 31.78 -16.93
C GLY A 181 0.61 31.46 -15.71
N ARG A 182 0.51 30.26 -15.16
CA ARG A 182 1.35 29.75 -14.07
C ARG A 182 2.22 28.61 -14.58
N HIS A 183 3.43 28.50 -14.06
CA HIS A 183 4.34 27.37 -14.31
C HIS A 183 4.19 26.34 -13.19
N PHE A 184 4.05 25.07 -13.58
CA PHE A 184 3.90 23.93 -12.67
C PHE A 184 5.11 23.03 -12.76
N VAL A 185 5.72 22.75 -11.62
CA VAL A 185 6.87 21.86 -11.49
C VAL A 185 6.49 20.56 -10.80
N PHE A 186 7.25 19.51 -11.08
CA PHE A 186 7.09 18.24 -10.37
C PHE A 186 7.29 18.43 -8.88
N PHE A 187 6.38 17.90 -8.08
CA PHE A 187 6.46 17.98 -6.63
C PHE A 187 6.83 16.62 -6.02
N THR A 188 5.98 15.62 -6.21
CA THR A 188 6.23 14.26 -5.70
C THR A 188 5.25 13.24 -6.29
N ALA A 189 5.56 11.97 -6.06
CA ALA A 189 4.68 10.85 -6.37
C ALA A 189 4.79 9.80 -5.26
N GLY A 190 3.83 9.77 -4.36
CA GLY A 190 3.79 8.74 -3.31
C GLY A 190 3.50 7.34 -3.86
N ALA A 191 3.81 6.30 -3.09
CA ALA A 191 3.67 4.90 -3.50
C ALA A 191 2.26 4.53 -4.02
N GLY A 192 1.20 5.09 -3.43
CA GLY A 192 -0.17 4.91 -3.91
C GLY A 192 -0.43 5.61 -5.25
N GLN A 193 0.21 6.74 -5.48
CA GLN A 193 0.10 7.49 -6.73
C GLN A 193 0.86 6.80 -7.86
N THR A 194 2.08 6.33 -7.63
CA THR A 194 2.90 5.64 -8.64
C THR A 194 2.24 4.37 -9.16
N ARG A 195 1.55 3.61 -8.29
CA ARG A 195 0.75 2.44 -8.71
C ARG A 195 -0.36 2.80 -9.72
N CYS A 196 -0.91 4.00 -9.60
CA CYS A 196 -1.93 4.53 -10.52
C CYS A 196 -1.33 5.40 -11.64
N LYS A 197 0.00 5.42 -11.78
CA LYS A 197 0.75 6.28 -12.72
C LYS A 197 0.42 7.76 -12.56
N LYS A 198 0.18 8.16 -11.31
CA LYS A 198 -0.13 9.53 -10.89
C LYS A 198 1.10 10.20 -10.28
N SER A 199 1.18 11.50 -10.48
CA SER A 199 2.14 12.39 -9.83
C SER A 199 1.48 13.73 -9.54
N THR A 200 2.03 14.46 -8.58
CA THR A 200 1.55 15.80 -8.21
C THR A 200 2.51 16.85 -8.74
N PHE A 201 1.94 17.84 -9.39
CA PHE A 201 2.61 19.05 -9.85
C PHE A 201 2.02 20.25 -9.12
N VAL A 202 2.85 21.24 -8.83
CA VAL A 202 2.44 22.41 -8.05
C VAL A 202 2.97 23.69 -8.69
N ASN A 203 2.31 24.80 -8.40
CA ASN A 203 2.76 26.13 -8.80
C ASN A 203 4.15 26.41 -8.22
N GLU A 204 5.15 26.62 -9.08
CA GLU A 204 6.54 26.80 -8.74
C GLU A 204 6.75 27.96 -7.75
N LYS A 205 6.09 29.11 -7.96
CA LYS A 205 6.23 30.26 -7.08
C LYS A 205 5.76 29.97 -5.66
N LEU A 206 4.65 29.24 -5.51
CA LEU A 206 4.13 28.85 -4.20
C LEU A 206 4.99 27.77 -3.56
N LEU A 207 5.52 26.82 -4.33
CA LEU A 207 6.46 25.83 -3.83
C LEU A 207 7.69 26.48 -3.26
N ASN A 208 8.34 27.38 -4.01
CA ASN A 208 9.55 28.07 -3.58
C ASN A 208 9.33 28.90 -2.30
N LYS A 209 8.14 29.54 -2.18
CA LYS A 209 7.77 30.30 -0.99
C LYS A 209 7.58 29.41 0.25
N ASN A 210 7.01 28.20 0.07
CA ASN A 210 6.60 27.32 1.17
C ASN A 210 7.51 26.10 1.37
N PHE A 211 8.57 25.95 0.58
CA PHE A 211 9.44 24.77 0.59
C PHE A 211 9.98 24.45 1.99
N ASN A 212 10.56 25.46 2.64
CA ASN A 212 11.13 25.30 3.97
C ASN A 212 10.07 24.98 5.05
N ARG A 213 8.84 25.46 4.88
CA ARG A 213 7.73 25.13 5.77
C ARG A 213 7.31 23.66 5.61
N LEU A 214 7.20 23.16 4.37
CA LEU A 214 6.84 21.77 4.09
C LEU A 214 7.92 20.77 4.51
N PHE A 215 9.21 21.17 4.41
CA PHE A 215 10.36 20.27 4.56
C PHE A 215 11.32 20.68 5.68
N CYS A 216 10.91 21.54 6.60
CA CYS A 216 11.68 21.94 7.79
C CYS A 216 13.11 22.37 7.47
N GLY A 217 13.29 23.07 6.34
CA GLY A 217 14.59 23.58 5.88
C GLY A 217 15.54 22.55 5.27
N LEU A 218 15.12 21.30 5.07
CA LEU A 218 15.93 20.28 4.42
C LEU A 218 15.69 20.28 2.91
N THR A 219 16.70 20.65 2.13
CA THR A 219 16.63 20.73 0.67
C THR A 219 17.32 19.53 -0.01
N PRO A 220 17.05 19.27 -1.29
CA PRO A 220 17.78 18.25 -2.07
C PRO A 220 19.29 18.47 -2.10
N GLU A 221 19.75 19.73 -2.11
CA GLU A 221 21.16 20.09 -2.11
C GLU A 221 21.84 19.60 -0.82
N ILE A 222 21.23 19.89 0.35
CA ILE A 222 21.73 19.42 1.67
C ILE A 222 21.79 17.89 1.73
N ILE A 223 20.79 17.21 1.16
CA ILE A 223 20.78 15.74 1.08
C ILE A 223 21.91 15.24 0.19
N ASN A 224 22.13 15.88 -0.97
CA ASN A 224 23.14 15.52 -1.94
C ASN A 224 24.56 15.75 -1.43
N GLU A 225 24.81 16.84 -0.69
CA GLU A 225 26.07 17.13 -0.01
C GLU A 225 26.45 16.03 0.99
N GLN A 226 25.47 15.33 1.55
CA GLN A 226 25.66 14.22 2.48
C GLN A 226 25.59 12.83 1.78
N GLY A 227 25.78 12.78 0.45
CA GLY A 227 25.86 11.54 -0.32
C GLY A 227 24.53 11.04 -0.88
N GLY A 228 23.49 11.88 -0.86
CA GLY A 228 22.19 11.53 -1.44
C GLY A 228 21.39 10.51 -0.63
N MET A 229 20.37 9.93 -1.24
CA MET A 229 19.53 8.87 -0.66
C MET A 229 18.83 8.05 -1.73
N ASN A 230 18.18 6.96 -1.33
CA ASN A 230 17.30 6.22 -2.24
C ASN A 230 16.14 7.10 -2.72
N THR A 231 15.97 7.24 -4.04
CA THR A 231 14.97 8.13 -4.67
C THR A 231 13.54 7.76 -4.34
N ASN A 232 13.21 6.47 -4.23
CA ASN A 232 11.87 6.04 -3.85
C ASN A 232 11.55 6.39 -2.39
N LYS A 233 12.55 6.31 -1.49
CA LYS A 233 12.39 6.77 -0.10
C LYS A 233 12.23 8.29 -0.03
N TYR A 234 12.98 9.04 -0.84
CA TYR A 234 12.82 10.49 -0.95
C TYR A 234 11.38 10.86 -1.36
N LEU A 235 10.87 10.25 -2.42
CA LEU A 235 9.49 10.44 -2.88
C LEU A 235 8.45 10.05 -1.83
N ALA A 236 8.65 8.93 -1.15
CA ALA A 236 7.76 8.49 -0.08
C ALA A 236 7.73 9.49 1.10
N TYR A 237 8.87 10.08 1.46
CA TYR A 237 8.95 11.03 2.57
C TYR A 237 8.47 12.44 2.21
N THR A 238 8.74 12.91 1.01
CA THR A 238 8.21 14.19 0.53
C THR A 238 6.70 14.15 0.30
N SER A 239 6.14 12.99 -0.05
CA SER A 239 4.69 12.83 -0.23
C SER A 239 3.88 12.85 1.08
N LEU A 240 4.52 12.81 2.25
CA LEU A 240 3.83 12.81 3.55
C LEU A 240 2.97 14.06 3.76
N CYS A 241 3.40 15.22 3.24
CA CYS A 241 2.64 16.47 3.33
C CYS A 241 1.33 16.47 2.53
N GLN A 242 1.12 15.49 1.61
CA GLN A 242 -0.15 15.28 0.90
C GLN A 242 -1.12 14.35 1.64
N THR A 243 -0.71 13.77 2.76
CA THR A 243 -1.58 12.89 3.54
C THR A 243 -2.77 13.69 4.08
N ASN A 244 -3.97 13.08 3.99
CA ASN A 244 -5.16 13.63 4.64
C ASN A 244 -4.93 13.75 6.15
N THR A 245 -4.87 14.96 6.68
CA THR A 245 -4.50 15.25 8.06
C THR A 245 -5.27 16.44 8.63
N GLU A 246 -5.52 16.39 9.93
CA GLU A 246 -5.94 17.54 10.73
C GLU A 246 -4.76 18.13 11.50
N LEU A 247 -4.82 19.41 11.82
CA LEU A 247 -3.80 20.06 12.67
C LEU A 247 -3.81 19.45 14.07
N TRP A 248 -2.63 19.17 14.60
CA TRP A 248 -2.45 18.73 15.97
C TRP A 248 -2.42 19.95 16.90
N LYS A 249 -3.60 20.36 17.34
CA LYS A 249 -3.76 21.49 18.26
C LYS A 249 -2.99 21.23 19.56
N ASN A 250 -2.35 22.29 20.10
CA ASN A 250 -1.59 22.27 21.36
C ASN A 250 -0.34 21.34 21.35
N PHE A 251 0.17 20.97 20.17
CA PHE A 251 1.47 20.32 20.08
C PHE A 251 2.59 21.31 20.40
N ASN A 252 3.55 20.89 21.22
CA ASN A 252 4.74 21.68 21.55
C ASN A 252 6.00 20.90 21.19
N ILE A 253 6.68 21.34 20.14
CA ILE A 253 7.90 20.68 19.65
C ILE A 253 9.06 20.75 20.65
N ASP A 254 9.10 21.78 21.52
CA ASP A 254 10.16 21.92 22.54
C ASP A 254 10.11 20.79 23.58
N ARG A 255 8.93 20.23 23.80
CA ARG A 255 8.71 19.11 24.72
C ARG A 255 8.71 17.74 24.04
N ALA A 256 9.23 17.66 22.81
CA ALA A 256 9.41 16.43 22.05
C ALA A 256 10.88 16.03 22.00
N ILE A 257 11.14 14.72 22.05
CA ILE A 257 12.46 14.11 21.87
C ILE A 257 12.40 12.99 20.86
N VAL A 258 13.56 12.60 20.35
CA VAL A 258 13.71 11.43 19.48
C VAL A 258 14.70 10.46 20.12
N VAL A 259 14.25 9.25 20.45
CA VAL A 259 15.06 8.20 21.06
C VAL A 259 15.39 7.08 20.09
N ASP A 260 16.38 6.25 20.39
CA ASP A 260 16.63 5.04 19.64
C ASP A 260 15.45 4.07 19.78
N ASP A 261 15.21 3.29 18.70
CA ASP A 261 14.19 2.25 18.70
C ASP A 261 14.55 1.15 19.71
N ILE A 262 13.54 0.51 20.27
CA ILE A 262 13.70 -0.69 21.08
C ILE A 262 13.74 -1.88 20.14
N GLU A 263 14.92 -2.49 20.04
CA GLU A 263 15.14 -3.73 19.29
C GLU A 263 15.79 -4.77 20.20
N TYR A 264 15.37 -6.01 20.09
CA TYR A 264 15.92 -7.12 20.85
C TYR A 264 15.77 -8.44 20.09
N ASN A 265 16.53 -9.44 20.52
CA ASN A 265 16.49 -10.78 19.93
C ASN A 265 15.74 -11.74 20.86
N ILE A 266 14.77 -12.48 20.31
CA ILE A 266 14.19 -13.65 20.97
C ILE A 266 14.97 -14.87 20.48
N PRO A 267 15.69 -15.59 21.39
CA PRO A 267 16.53 -16.73 20.99
C PRO A 267 15.69 -17.93 20.57
N ASP A 268 16.33 -18.89 19.92
CA ASP A 268 15.82 -20.23 19.63
C ASP A 268 14.43 -20.32 18.95
N GLN A 269 14.15 -19.36 18.07
CA GLN A 269 12.90 -19.37 17.33
C GLN A 269 13.02 -20.21 16.06
N LYS A 270 12.02 -21.08 15.81
CA LYS A 270 11.89 -21.74 14.51
C LYS A 270 11.41 -20.71 13.49
N VAL A 271 12.14 -20.56 12.40
CA VAL A 271 11.80 -19.67 11.28
C VAL A 271 11.86 -20.44 9.97
N ARG A 272 11.05 -20.05 9.01
CA ARG A 272 11.17 -20.47 7.62
C ARG A 272 12.12 -19.52 6.91
N TYR A 273 13.37 -19.93 6.79
CA TYR A 273 14.38 -19.15 6.08
C TYR A 273 14.20 -19.30 4.58
N ILE A 274 14.00 -18.17 3.90
CA ILE A 274 13.80 -18.08 2.45
C ILE A 274 15.09 -17.55 1.85
N TYR A 275 15.66 -18.31 0.91
CA TYR A 275 16.87 -17.92 0.21
C TYR A 275 16.53 -16.91 -0.90
N THR A 276 17.03 -15.70 -0.77
CA THR A 276 16.85 -14.60 -1.72
C THR A 276 18.12 -14.35 -2.51
N GLU A 277 17.98 -13.78 -3.71
CA GLU A 277 19.12 -13.47 -4.56
C GLU A 277 20.01 -12.40 -3.91
N SER A 278 21.31 -12.68 -3.81
CA SER A 278 22.28 -11.68 -3.38
C SER A 278 22.54 -10.63 -4.48
N PRO A 279 23.03 -9.43 -4.15
CA PRO A 279 23.41 -8.43 -5.15
C PRO A 279 24.43 -8.93 -6.19
N ASP A 280 25.35 -9.80 -5.77
CA ASP A 280 26.37 -10.36 -6.67
C ASP A 280 25.77 -11.41 -7.60
N ASP A 281 24.85 -12.23 -7.10
CA ASP A 281 24.13 -13.18 -7.94
C ASP A 281 23.18 -12.48 -8.92
N LYS A 282 22.56 -11.35 -8.55
CA LYS A 282 21.80 -10.50 -9.48
C LYS A 282 22.67 -9.95 -10.60
N LYS A 283 23.89 -9.49 -10.28
CA LYS A 283 24.85 -9.05 -11.29
C LYS A 283 25.26 -10.20 -12.22
N GLN A 284 25.55 -11.37 -11.64
CA GLN A 284 25.91 -12.56 -12.41
C GLN A 284 24.74 -13.04 -13.28
N MET A 285 23.50 -13.02 -12.76
CA MET A 285 22.30 -13.33 -13.52
C MET A 285 22.12 -12.40 -14.73
N LYS A 286 22.28 -11.10 -14.52
CA LYS A 286 22.19 -10.09 -15.58
C LYS A 286 23.27 -10.32 -16.65
N TYR A 287 24.50 -10.54 -16.24
CA TYR A 287 25.58 -10.88 -17.16
C TYR A 287 25.27 -12.12 -18.02
N LEU A 288 24.79 -13.19 -17.40
CA LEU A 288 24.42 -14.42 -18.12
C LEU A 288 23.25 -14.20 -19.09
N GLN A 289 22.30 -13.35 -18.75
CA GLN A 289 21.18 -12.98 -19.62
C GLN A 289 21.65 -12.16 -20.82
N GLU A 290 22.54 -11.18 -20.62
CA GLU A 290 23.14 -10.37 -21.68
C GLU A 290 23.95 -11.26 -22.66
N GLU A 291 24.69 -12.23 -22.15
CA GLU A 291 25.43 -13.19 -22.99
C GLU A 291 24.47 -14.11 -23.80
N ILE A 292 23.34 -14.49 -23.23
CA ILE A 292 22.30 -15.23 -23.99
C ILE A 292 21.70 -14.37 -25.10
N GLU A 293 21.46 -13.09 -24.86
CA GLU A 293 21.00 -12.17 -25.90
C GLU A 293 22.00 -12.03 -27.04
N LYS A 294 23.27 -11.87 -26.73
CA LYS A 294 24.35 -11.89 -27.76
C LYS A 294 24.31 -13.18 -28.59
N CYS A 295 24.19 -14.32 -27.94
CA CYS A 295 24.03 -15.60 -28.66
C CYS A 295 22.79 -15.63 -29.57
N ASN A 296 21.65 -15.07 -29.09
CA ASN A 296 20.43 -15.01 -29.87
C ASN A 296 20.55 -14.09 -31.10
N GLU A 297 21.24 -12.95 -30.96
CA GLU A 297 21.55 -12.03 -32.08
C GLU A 297 22.41 -12.72 -33.13
N GLN A 298 23.49 -13.39 -32.73
CA GLN A 298 24.36 -14.15 -33.61
C GLN A 298 23.60 -15.26 -34.36
N LEU A 299 22.76 -15.99 -33.66
CA LEU A 299 21.90 -17.03 -34.29
C LEU A 299 20.90 -16.42 -35.27
N LYS A 300 20.38 -15.23 -34.99
CA LYS A 300 19.47 -14.51 -35.87
C LYS A 300 20.18 -14.05 -37.15
N GLU A 301 21.43 -13.56 -37.05
CA GLU A 301 22.26 -13.19 -38.20
C GLU A 301 22.53 -14.41 -39.08
N ILE A 302 22.92 -15.55 -38.49
CA ILE A 302 23.15 -16.80 -39.24
C ILE A 302 21.86 -17.25 -39.94
N LYS A 303 20.69 -17.14 -39.26
CA LYS A 303 19.40 -17.47 -39.83
C LYS A 303 19.05 -16.55 -41.02
N THR A 304 19.31 -15.25 -40.91
CA THR A 304 19.09 -14.28 -41.99
C THR A 304 19.99 -14.54 -43.18
N LYS A 305 21.30 -14.83 -42.94
CA LYS A 305 22.23 -15.25 -43.97
C LYS A 305 21.76 -16.52 -44.69
N LYS A 306 21.19 -17.47 -43.94
CA LYS A 306 20.62 -18.70 -44.47
C LYS A 306 19.40 -18.48 -45.38
N GLN A 307 18.51 -17.57 -45.00
CA GLN A 307 17.28 -17.22 -45.74
C GLN A 307 17.58 -16.51 -47.08
N ASN A 308 18.66 -15.70 -47.12
CA ASN A 308 19.02 -14.90 -48.26
C ASN A 308 19.90 -15.64 -49.29
N ARG A 309 20.10 -16.95 -49.11
CA ARG A 309 20.92 -17.77 -50.04
C ARG A 309 20.11 -18.34 -51.23
N PRO A 310 20.73 -18.41 -52.39
CA PRO A 310 20.07 -19.05 -53.55
C PRO A 310 19.75 -20.53 -53.31
N ARG A 311 18.66 -21.02 -53.93
CA ARG A 311 18.27 -22.44 -53.85
C ARG A 311 19.40 -23.33 -54.41
N GLY A 312 19.82 -24.36 -53.65
CA GLY A 312 20.85 -25.29 -54.03
C GLY A 312 22.25 -25.03 -53.49
N PHE A 313 22.49 -23.93 -52.80
CA PHE A 313 23.80 -23.61 -52.21
C PHE A 313 24.07 -24.44 -50.94
N LYS A 314 25.17 -25.26 -50.96
CA LYS A 314 25.60 -26.03 -49.78
C LYS A 314 26.18 -25.13 -48.72
N ARG A 315 25.76 -25.26 -47.50
CA ARG A 315 26.31 -24.48 -46.34
C ARG A 315 27.77 -24.80 -46.10
N PRO A 316 28.63 -23.81 -45.87
CA PRO A 316 30.00 -24.04 -45.43
C PRO A 316 30.02 -24.80 -44.10
N GLN A 317 30.93 -25.76 -43.99
CA GLN A 317 31.04 -26.59 -42.77
C GLN A 317 31.44 -25.77 -41.55
N THR A 318 32.21 -24.72 -41.76
CA THR A 318 32.60 -23.72 -40.75
C THR A 318 31.39 -23.02 -40.11
N GLU A 319 30.42 -22.63 -40.92
CA GLU A 319 29.20 -21.97 -40.43
C GLU A 319 28.27 -22.91 -39.64
N ILE A 320 28.25 -24.18 -40.03
CA ILE A 320 27.49 -25.21 -39.28
C ILE A 320 28.11 -25.46 -37.92
N ILE A 321 29.46 -25.47 -37.86
CA ILE A 321 30.20 -25.62 -36.61
C ILE A 321 30.00 -24.39 -35.73
N GLU A 322 30.06 -23.19 -36.31
CA GLU A 322 29.81 -21.94 -35.59
C GLU A 322 28.39 -21.89 -34.97
N GLU A 323 27.37 -22.18 -35.76
CA GLU A 323 25.98 -22.25 -35.28
C GLU A 323 25.84 -23.22 -34.11
N ARG A 324 26.45 -24.41 -34.22
CA ARG A 324 26.45 -25.44 -33.17
C ARG A 324 27.15 -24.97 -31.90
N ASN A 325 28.29 -24.30 -32.04
CA ASN A 325 29.05 -23.77 -30.93
C ASN A 325 28.25 -22.68 -30.17
N ILE A 326 27.59 -21.77 -30.91
CA ILE A 326 26.73 -20.73 -30.29
C ILE A 326 25.53 -21.37 -29.61
N GLN A 327 24.91 -22.39 -30.20
CA GLN A 327 23.80 -23.12 -29.58
C GLN A 327 24.24 -23.82 -28.28
N ASN A 328 25.40 -24.48 -28.28
CA ASN A 328 25.97 -25.13 -27.10
C ASN A 328 26.31 -24.12 -26.01
N ARG A 329 26.92 -22.98 -26.37
CA ARG A 329 27.20 -21.88 -25.42
C ARG A 329 25.91 -21.37 -24.81
N ARG A 330 24.87 -21.10 -25.61
CA ARG A 330 23.57 -20.65 -25.12
C ARG A 330 22.92 -21.67 -24.18
N LYS A 331 23.09 -22.99 -24.47
CA LYS A 331 22.57 -24.05 -23.60
C LYS A 331 23.30 -24.06 -22.26
N ALA A 332 24.62 -24.00 -22.26
CA ALA A 332 25.44 -23.92 -21.03
C ALA A 332 25.09 -22.70 -20.17
N LEU A 333 24.94 -21.51 -20.78
CA LEU A 333 24.52 -20.30 -20.08
C LEU A 333 23.13 -20.44 -19.43
N ARG A 334 22.19 -21.13 -20.09
CA ARG A 334 20.87 -21.44 -19.51
C ARG A 334 20.95 -22.40 -18.34
N GLU A 335 21.81 -23.42 -18.43
CA GLU A 335 22.08 -24.34 -17.33
C GLU A 335 22.69 -23.63 -16.12
N ASP A 336 23.60 -22.68 -16.34
CA ASP A 336 24.19 -21.86 -15.28
C ASP A 336 23.17 -20.92 -14.65
N ILE A 337 22.27 -20.32 -15.43
CA ILE A 337 21.11 -19.58 -14.90
C ILE A 337 20.22 -20.50 -14.04
N GLN A 338 19.98 -21.71 -14.51
CA GLN A 338 19.14 -22.65 -13.76
C GLN A 338 19.81 -23.12 -12.46
N LYS A 339 21.13 -23.31 -12.46
CA LYS A 339 21.92 -23.58 -11.24
C LYS A 339 21.88 -22.40 -10.27
N LEU A 340 22.07 -21.18 -10.75
CA LEU A 340 21.91 -19.98 -9.93
C LEU A 340 20.51 -19.88 -9.33
N LYS A 341 19.46 -20.05 -10.14
CA LYS A 341 18.08 -20.02 -9.70
C LYS A 341 17.76 -21.12 -8.68
N SER A 342 18.41 -22.30 -8.79
CA SER A 342 18.19 -23.39 -7.81
C SER A 342 18.80 -23.11 -6.43
N LYS A 343 19.73 -22.17 -6.30
CA LYS A 343 20.22 -21.68 -5.00
C LYS A 343 19.16 -20.87 -4.25
N TYR A 344 18.30 -20.19 -5.01
CA TYR A 344 17.23 -19.34 -4.55
C TYR A 344 15.89 -20.03 -4.80
N HIS A 345 14.79 -19.40 -4.44
CA HIS A 345 13.45 -19.97 -4.55
C HIS A 345 13.28 -21.29 -3.78
N ARG A 346 14.03 -21.42 -2.67
CA ARG A 346 13.86 -22.51 -1.71
C ARG A 346 13.73 -21.95 -0.31
N SER A 347 13.09 -22.70 0.56
CA SER A 347 12.99 -22.39 1.97
C SER A 347 13.35 -23.62 2.80
N GLU A 348 13.82 -23.37 4.01
CA GLU A 348 14.06 -24.41 5.01
C GLU A 348 13.68 -23.91 6.39
N VAL A 349 13.33 -24.82 7.30
CA VAL A 349 13.06 -24.47 8.68
C VAL A 349 14.38 -24.49 9.45
N ARG A 350 14.70 -23.37 10.09
CA ARG A 350 15.90 -23.19 10.92
C ARG A 350 15.51 -22.72 12.31
N THR A 351 16.36 -23.04 13.30
CA THR A 351 16.30 -22.41 14.62
C THR A 351 17.33 -21.29 14.66
N MET A 352 16.89 -20.07 14.93
CA MET A 352 17.76 -18.89 14.98
C MET A 352 17.12 -17.80 15.85
N PRO A 353 17.91 -16.84 16.36
CA PRO A 353 17.34 -15.68 17.04
C PRO A 353 16.54 -14.81 16.06
N VAL A 354 15.40 -14.31 16.51
CA VAL A 354 14.53 -13.40 15.73
C VAL A 354 14.59 -12.02 16.34
N THR A 355 15.02 -11.05 15.56
CA THR A 355 15.03 -9.64 15.95
C THR A 355 13.64 -9.05 15.88
N ILE A 356 13.16 -8.49 16.99
CA ILE A 356 11.87 -7.79 17.09
C ILE A 356 12.13 -6.28 17.13
N PRO A 357 11.76 -5.52 16.10
CA PRO A 357 11.79 -4.05 16.12
C PRO A 357 10.55 -3.53 16.84
N PHE A 358 10.58 -3.58 18.18
CA PHE A 358 9.40 -3.40 19.03
C PHE A 358 8.74 -2.02 18.89
N THR A 359 9.52 -0.97 18.64
CA THR A 359 9.00 0.40 18.48
C THR A 359 9.15 0.96 17.06
N ASP A 360 9.33 0.10 16.05
CA ASP A 360 9.48 0.58 14.67
C ASP A 360 8.27 1.41 14.21
N GLY A 361 8.50 2.71 14.03
CA GLY A 361 7.47 3.67 13.65
C GLY A 361 6.49 4.04 14.77
N PHE A 362 6.78 3.68 16.03
CA PHE A 362 5.91 3.94 17.18
C PHE A 362 6.52 4.95 18.14
N GLY A 363 5.69 5.86 18.66
CA GLY A 363 6.05 6.82 19.70
C GLY A 363 5.02 6.92 20.82
N ILE A 364 5.36 7.60 21.88
CA ILE A 364 4.54 7.76 23.09
C ILE A 364 4.22 9.22 23.34
N SER A 365 2.97 9.51 23.63
CA SER A 365 2.55 10.75 24.25
C SER A 365 2.36 10.56 25.75
N LEU A 366 3.05 11.38 26.54
CA LEU A 366 2.87 11.46 27.99
C LEU A 366 1.72 12.42 28.37
N ARG A 367 1.15 13.14 27.39
CA ARG A 367 -0.09 13.91 27.49
C ARG A 367 -1.25 13.11 26.94
N LYS A 368 -2.43 13.25 27.56
CA LYS A 368 -3.63 12.55 27.12
C LYS A 368 -4.03 12.98 25.70
N ILE A 369 -4.01 12.01 24.78
CA ILE A 369 -4.47 12.12 23.39
C ILE A 369 -5.13 10.81 22.96
N GLU A 370 -5.91 10.84 21.89
CA GLU A 370 -6.34 9.64 21.19
C GLU A 370 -5.17 9.07 20.37
N SER A 371 -5.03 7.75 20.32
CA SER A 371 -4.08 7.09 19.43
C SER A 371 -4.31 7.53 17.99
N SER A 372 -3.26 7.90 17.31
CA SER A 372 -3.34 8.45 15.95
C SER A 372 -2.03 8.32 15.22
N MET A 373 -2.09 8.30 13.90
CA MET A 373 -0.90 8.50 13.10
C MET A 373 -0.53 9.99 13.10
N ILE A 374 0.77 10.27 13.17
CA ILE A 374 1.30 11.64 13.15
C ILE A 374 1.98 11.93 11.82
N ARG A 375 1.95 13.21 11.43
CA ARG A 375 2.66 13.75 10.27
C ARG A 375 3.24 15.12 10.64
N LEU A 376 4.55 15.18 10.72
CA LEU A 376 5.34 16.41 10.74
C LEU A 376 6.32 16.32 9.56
N PRO A 377 7.04 17.39 9.19
CA PRO A 377 8.08 17.28 8.17
C PRO A 377 9.05 16.13 8.49
N PHE A 378 9.03 15.09 7.65
CA PHE A 378 9.84 13.87 7.76
C PHE A 378 9.63 13.02 9.03
N ILE A 379 8.64 13.30 9.87
CA ILE A 379 8.26 12.44 11.00
C ILE A 379 6.89 11.82 10.71
N LYS A 380 6.83 10.50 10.72
CA LYS A 380 5.61 9.72 10.54
C LYS A 380 5.58 8.51 11.46
N GLY A 381 4.40 8.07 11.81
CA GLY A 381 4.19 6.83 12.57
C GLY A 381 2.97 6.91 13.44
N LEU A 382 2.81 5.95 14.32
CA LEU A 382 1.75 5.89 15.34
C LEU A 382 2.24 6.55 16.63
N ILE A 383 1.32 7.24 17.32
CA ILE A 383 1.53 7.70 18.70
C ILE A 383 0.37 7.23 19.58
N ALA A 384 0.69 6.73 20.78
CA ALA A 384 -0.31 6.34 21.77
C ALA A 384 -0.02 6.97 23.12
N TYR A 385 -1.08 7.17 23.91
CA TYR A 385 -0.97 7.77 25.23
C TYR A 385 -0.51 6.77 26.30
N CYS A 386 0.51 7.13 27.07
CA CYS A 386 0.89 6.47 28.31
C CYS A 386 0.88 7.47 29.46
N PRO A 387 0.18 7.20 30.58
CA PRO A 387 0.07 8.15 31.68
C PRO A 387 1.40 8.32 32.43
N ARG A 388 2.06 9.49 32.30
CA ARG A 388 3.31 9.81 33.03
C ARG A 388 3.20 9.53 34.52
N ARG A 389 2.14 10.05 35.17
CA ARG A 389 1.96 9.91 36.61
C ARG A 389 1.88 8.44 37.05
N ALA A 390 1.11 7.64 36.30
CA ALA A 390 1.01 6.20 36.60
C ALA A 390 2.37 5.48 36.47
N PHE A 391 3.21 5.89 35.53
CA PHE A 391 4.56 5.34 35.40
C PHE A 391 5.44 5.74 36.62
N VAL A 392 5.41 6.99 37.02
CA VAL A 392 6.18 7.47 38.21
C VAL A 392 5.70 6.76 39.47
N ASP A 393 4.36 6.66 39.66
CA ASP A 393 3.77 5.95 40.80
C ASP A 393 4.14 4.44 40.78
N TRP A 394 4.15 3.83 39.59
CA TRP A 394 4.58 2.42 39.42
C TRP A 394 6.05 2.22 39.80
N CYS A 395 6.94 3.07 39.31
CA CYS A 395 8.37 3.02 39.65
C CYS A 395 8.58 3.18 41.17
N SER A 396 7.89 4.12 41.80
CA SER A 396 7.95 4.36 43.24
C SER A 396 7.46 3.15 44.05
N ALA A 397 6.33 2.54 43.63
CA ALA A 397 5.78 1.35 44.29
C ALA A 397 6.68 0.09 44.19
N ASN A 398 7.50 0.02 43.15
CA ASN A 398 8.43 -1.09 42.91
C ASN A 398 9.86 -0.74 43.30
N SER A 399 10.13 0.42 43.92
CA SER A 399 11.44 0.92 44.31
C SER A 399 12.48 0.94 43.15
N ILE A 400 11.99 1.29 41.94
CA ILE A 400 12.84 1.36 40.74
C ILE A 400 13.13 2.87 40.45
N PRO A 401 14.42 3.25 40.40
CA PRO A 401 14.79 4.61 40.10
C PRO A 401 14.47 4.99 38.65
N ILE A 402 14.03 6.24 38.44
CA ILE A 402 13.81 6.80 37.12
C ILE A 402 15.05 7.58 36.69
N HIS A 403 15.65 7.20 35.58
CA HIS A 403 16.82 7.83 35.00
C HIS A 403 16.45 8.81 33.88
N LYS A 404 17.42 9.62 33.46
CA LYS A 404 17.27 10.45 32.25
C LYS A 404 17.44 9.57 31.00
N VAL A 405 16.64 9.82 29.98
CA VAL A 405 16.81 9.21 28.67
C VAL A 405 17.72 10.08 27.80
N VAL A 406 18.54 9.44 27.00
CA VAL A 406 19.42 10.09 26.00
C VAL A 406 18.73 10.04 24.64
N ASP A 407 18.67 11.18 23.94
CA ASP A 407 18.16 11.24 22.57
C ASP A 407 19.21 10.70 21.55
N ILE A 408 18.79 10.49 20.31
CA ILE A 408 19.66 9.99 19.24
C ILE A 408 20.82 10.92 18.88
N TYR A 409 20.87 12.12 19.44
CA TYR A 409 21.93 13.13 19.23
C TYR A 409 22.81 13.35 20.45
N GLY A 410 22.58 12.59 21.54
CA GLY A 410 23.42 12.58 22.73
C GLY A 410 22.97 13.48 23.88
N LYS A 411 21.80 14.14 23.78
CA LYS A 411 21.28 15.01 24.86
C LYS A 411 20.38 14.23 25.82
N SER A 412 20.57 14.45 27.13
CA SER A 412 19.80 13.80 28.19
C SER A 412 18.60 14.61 28.64
N TYR A 413 17.46 13.95 28.85
CA TYR A 413 16.20 14.54 29.26
C TYR A 413 15.57 13.81 30.45
N SER A 414 15.02 14.55 31.40
CA SER A 414 14.15 14.02 32.45
C SER A 414 12.74 13.78 31.90
N ILE A 415 12.05 12.76 32.41
CA ILE A 415 10.67 12.46 32.03
C ILE A 415 9.71 13.65 32.24
N ASN A 416 10.01 14.56 33.16
CA ASN A 416 9.19 15.76 33.44
C ASN A 416 9.37 16.88 32.41
N GLU A 417 10.45 16.84 31.61
CA GLU A 417 10.73 17.82 30.55
C GLU A 417 10.06 17.43 29.21
N ILE A 418 9.51 16.21 29.12
CA ILE A 418 9.06 15.61 27.87
C ILE A 418 7.54 15.44 27.87
N ASP A 419 6.89 15.76 26.77
CA ASP A 419 5.47 15.42 26.52
C ASP A 419 5.32 14.38 25.40
N TYR A 420 6.29 14.33 24.46
CA TYR A 420 6.22 13.45 23.31
C TYR A 420 7.58 12.77 23.09
N ILE A 421 7.54 11.45 22.94
CA ILE A 421 8.70 10.62 22.65
C ILE A 421 8.49 10.03 21.26
N PHE A 422 9.29 10.47 20.31
CA PHE A 422 9.39 9.88 19.00
C PHE A 422 10.56 8.91 18.95
N THR A 423 10.51 7.96 18.03
CA THR A 423 11.62 7.04 17.77
C THR A 423 12.39 7.43 16.51
N LYS A 424 13.60 6.96 16.42
CA LYS A 424 14.49 7.16 15.26
C LYS A 424 13.85 6.66 13.97
N SER A 425 13.14 5.53 14.02
CA SER A 425 12.39 4.98 12.89
C SER A 425 11.23 5.89 12.45
N GLN A 426 10.65 6.70 13.35
CA GLN A 426 9.67 7.71 12.98
C GLN A 426 10.30 8.91 12.27
N PHE A 427 11.50 9.33 12.66
CA PHE A 427 12.20 10.48 12.07
C PHE A 427 13.03 10.05 10.86
N LYS A 428 12.38 9.97 9.70
CA LYS A 428 12.95 9.37 8.48
C LYS A 428 14.20 10.05 7.93
N MET A 429 14.37 11.36 8.20
CA MET A 429 15.50 12.16 7.72
C MET A 429 16.49 12.56 8.84
N TRP A 430 16.46 11.88 9.99
CA TRP A 430 17.28 12.20 11.15
C TRP A 430 18.77 12.36 10.84
N LYS A 431 19.33 11.56 9.94
CA LYS A 431 20.75 11.56 9.57
C LYS A 431 21.21 12.81 8.78
N TYR A 432 20.27 13.60 8.27
CA TYR A 432 20.60 14.85 7.55
C TYR A 432 20.58 16.09 8.44
N TYR A 433 20.21 15.95 9.71
CA TYR A 433 20.31 16.99 10.72
C TYR A 433 21.51 16.66 11.63
N ASN A 434 22.70 17.16 11.26
CA ASN A 434 23.94 16.83 11.97
C ASN A 434 24.13 17.72 13.20
N ASN A 435 24.84 17.21 14.23
CA ASN A 435 25.28 18.02 15.35
C ASN A 435 26.30 19.07 14.86
N VAL A 436 26.20 20.27 15.40
CA VAL A 436 27.22 21.32 15.24
C VAL A 436 28.24 21.13 16.36
N LEU A 437 29.50 21.02 15.99
CA LEU A 437 30.62 20.79 16.92
C LEU A 437 31.48 22.08 17.04
N ASP A 438 32.11 22.26 18.17
CA ASP A 438 33.18 23.26 18.35
C ASP A 438 34.51 22.73 17.77
N GLU A 439 35.57 23.53 17.85
CA GLU A 439 36.91 23.19 17.41
C GLU A 439 37.51 21.98 18.19
N ASN A 440 36.99 21.70 19.39
CA ASN A 440 37.40 20.61 20.26
C ASN A 440 36.56 19.34 20.10
N GLY A 441 35.55 19.36 19.20
CA GLY A 441 34.65 18.24 18.96
C GLY A 441 33.48 18.15 19.95
N ASN A 442 33.25 19.14 20.80
CA ASN A 442 32.09 19.15 21.69
C ASN A 442 30.83 19.63 20.94
N ILE A 443 29.68 19.06 21.29
CA ILE A 443 28.41 19.43 20.69
C ILE A 443 27.97 20.79 21.17
N ILE A 444 28.00 21.80 20.30
CA ILE A 444 27.42 23.13 20.53
C ILE A 444 25.90 23.07 20.40
N LYS A 445 25.42 22.31 19.39
CA LYS A 445 24.01 22.23 19.06
C LYS A 445 23.70 20.89 18.45
N THR A 446 22.66 20.22 18.94
CA THR A 446 22.24 18.91 18.43
C THR A 446 21.43 19.04 17.14
N GLY A 447 21.45 17.99 16.31
CA GLY A 447 20.60 17.91 15.10
C GLY A 447 19.12 18.05 15.41
N TRP A 448 18.67 17.58 16.59
CA TRP A 448 17.28 17.76 17.02
C TRP A 448 16.95 19.21 17.40
N GLU A 449 17.89 19.93 17.98
CA GLU A 449 17.73 21.37 18.24
C GLU A 449 17.63 22.17 16.94
N ILE A 450 18.43 21.81 15.92
CA ILE A 450 18.35 22.40 14.58
C ILE A 450 16.96 22.15 13.97
N TYR A 451 16.47 20.91 14.04
CA TYR A 451 15.12 20.59 13.55
C TYR A 451 14.05 21.41 14.28
N LYS A 452 14.08 21.48 15.61
CA LYS A 452 13.13 22.27 16.42
C LYS A 452 13.13 23.76 16.07
N GLU A 453 14.31 24.33 15.87
CA GLU A 453 14.44 25.74 15.46
C GLU A 453 13.89 25.98 14.07
N ASN A 454 14.23 25.10 13.10
CA ASN A 454 13.70 25.19 11.76
C ASN A 454 12.18 25.03 11.75
N PHE A 455 11.65 24.08 12.53
CA PHE A 455 10.21 23.85 12.67
C PHE A 455 9.49 25.14 13.12
N LYS A 456 10.02 25.82 14.12
CA LYS A 456 9.46 27.11 14.62
C LYS A 456 9.70 28.26 13.64
N LYS A 457 10.91 28.40 13.13
CA LYS A 457 11.32 29.47 12.21
C LYS A 457 10.47 29.51 10.94
N TYR A 458 10.19 28.34 10.35
CA TYR A 458 9.45 28.24 9.11
C TYR A 458 7.94 28.05 9.31
N GLY A 459 7.46 27.94 10.56
CA GLY A 459 6.06 27.73 10.88
C GLY A 459 5.51 26.42 10.34
N CYS A 460 6.28 25.33 10.51
CA CYS A 460 5.89 23.99 10.08
C CYS A 460 4.66 23.49 10.85
N ASP A 461 3.84 22.65 10.22
CA ASP A 461 2.66 22.07 10.84
C ASP A 461 2.97 20.72 11.50
N ALA A 462 2.43 20.52 12.70
CA ALA A 462 2.25 19.19 13.27
C ALA A 462 0.82 18.72 13.00
N CYS A 463 0.68 17.51 12.47
CA CYS A 463 -0.59 17.00 11.99
C CYS A 463 -0.88 15.59 12.50
N ARG A 464 -2.16 15.24 12.55
CA ARG A 464 -2.62 13.88 12.86
C ARG A 464 -3.53 13.35 11.76
N CYS A 465 -3.52 12.03 11.56
CA CYS A 465 -4.47 11.34 10.71
C CYS A 465 -4.86 9.98 11.33
N ASN A 466 -5.93 9.39 10.80
CA ASN A 466 -6.47 8.13 11.32
C ASN A 466 -6.65 8.14 12.86
N VAL A 467 -7.11 9.26 13.39
CA VAL A 467 -7.35 9.42 14.84
C VAL A 467 -8.37 8.38 15.29
N GLU A 468 -8.08 7.67 16.39
CA GLU A 468 -8.97 6.70 16.96
C GLU A 468 -10.20 7.37 17.54
N ARG A 469 -11.34 7.21 16.88
CA ARG A 469 -12.63 7.76 17.32
C ARG A 469 -13.69 6.69 17.18
N GLY A 470 -14.32 6.30 18.27
CA GLY A 470 -15.54 5.47 18.27
C GLY A 470 -15.41 4.13 17.55
N VAL A 471 -14.51 3.25 17.96
CA VAL A 471 -14.36 1.91 17.38
C VAL A 471 -15.58 1.04 17.69
N LYS A 472 -16.15 0.39 16.67
CA LYS A 472 -17.31 -0.51 16.78
C LYS A 472 -16.94 -1.93 16.39
N LEU A 473 -17.51 -2.91 17.13
CA LEU A 473 -17.35 -4.34 16.88
C LEU A 473 -18.35 -4.82 15.81
N ASN A 474 -18.16 -4.38 14.57
CA ASN A 474 -19.05 -4.69 13.44
C ASN A 474 -18.29 -4.98 12.13
N SER A 475 -17.12 -5.58 12.25
CA SER A 475 -16.30 -5.93 11.08
C SER A 475 -16.91 -7.08 10.29
N LYS A 476 -16.34 -7.29 9.11
CA LYS A 476 -16.64 -8.44 8.26
C LYS A 476 -15.35 -9.19 7.94
N THR A 477 -15.48 -10.49 7.74
CA THR A 477 -14.42 -11.28 7.12
C THR A 477 -14.21 -10.82 5.68
N ASN A 478 -13.15 -11.30 5.08
CA ASN A 478 -12.97 -11.33 3.63
C ASN A 478 -12.52 -12.72 3.22
N TYR A 479 -12.47 -13.00 1.93
CA TYR A 479 -12.03 -14.30 1.44
C TYR A 479 -10.64 -14.69 1.95
N GLN A 480 -9.71 -13.74 2.04
CA GLN A 480 -8.34 -13.99 2.53
C GLN A 480 -8.29 -14.41 4.00
N VAL A 481 -9.20 -13.96 4.85
CA VAL A 481 -9.31 -14.43 6.25
C VAL A 481 -9.65 -15.92 6.29
N LEU A 482 -10.43 -16.41 5.33
CA LEU A 482 -10.93 -17.79 5.30
C LEU A 482 -10.02 -18.73 4.48
N GLN A 483 -9.27 -18.20 3.52
CA GLN A 483 -8.51 -19.02 2.57
C GLN A 483 -7.47 -19.93 3.23
N THR A 484 -6.86 -19.50 4.34
CA THR A 484 -5.88 -20.30 5.10
C THR A 484 -6.51 -21.39 5.95
N LEU A 485 -7.83 -21.41 6.08
CA LEU A 485 -8.61 -22.33 6.90
C LEU A 485 -9.42 -23.33 6.07
N THR A 486 -9.34 -23.29 4.74
CA THR A 486 -10.16 -24.12 3.85
C THR A 486 -9.95 -25.62 4.05
N THR A 487 -8.77 -26.04 4.51
CA THR A 487 -8.46 -27.44 4.83
C THR A 487 -9.10 -27.90 6.16
N GLU A 488 -9.52 -26.99 7.03
CA GLU A 488 -10.03 -27.27 8.37
C GLU A 488 -11.52 -26.89 8.54
N MET A 489 -12.10 -26.11 7.63
CA MET A 489 -13.50 -25.68 7.69
C MET A 489 -14.43 -26.69 7.05
N THR A 490 -15.47 -27.10 7.78
CA THR A 490 -16.57 -27.88 7.26
C THR A 490 -17.68 -26.98 6.73
N ASP A 491 -18.63 -27.55 5.95
CA ASP A 491 -19.83 -26.84 5.50
C ASP A 491 -20.67 -26.32 6.68
N ASP A 492 -20.75 -27.07 7.79
CA ASP A 492 -21.44 -26.64 9.00
C ASP A 492 -20.74 -25.43 9.65
N ASP A 493 -19.42 -25.38 9.65
CA ASP A 493 -18.65 -24.22 10.13
C ASP A 493 -18.96 -22.99 9.29
N ILE A 494 -19.03 -23.11 7.96
CA ILE A 494 -19.38 -22.04 7.02
C ILE A 494 -20.82 -21.57 7.25
N LEU A 495 -21.77 -22.50 7.39
CA LEU A 495 -23.17 -22.17 7.68
C LEU A 495 -23.33 -21.47 9.03
N SER A 496 -22.62 -21.93 10.07
CA SER A 496 -22.59 -21.30 11.37
C SER A 496 -22.07 -19.86 11.29
N LEU A 497 -20.96 -19.64 10.58
CA LEU A 497 -20.37 -18.31 10.36
C LEU A 497 -21.30 -17.38 9.57
N ALA A 498 -22.02 -17.91 8.60
CA ALA A 498 -22.93 -17.18 7.71
C ALA A 498 -24.32 -16.92 8.33
N SER A 499 -24.68 -17.60 9.43
CA SER A 499 -26.05 -17.65 9.97
C SER A 499 -26.66 -16.28 10.25
N TYR A 500 -25.86 -15.35 10.81
CA TYR A 500 -26.32 -13.98 11.09
C TYR A 500 -26.70 -13.24 9.79
N ASP A 501 -25.84 -13.30 8.76
CA ASP A 501 -26.07 -12.60 7.50
C ASP A 501 -27.24 -13.22 6.73
N ILE A 502 -27.40 -14.55 6.77
CA ILE A 502 -28.55 -15.26 6.20
C ILE A 502 -29.85 -14.80 6.87
N ASN A 503 -29.88 -14.71 8.20
CA ASN A 503 -31.04 -14.23 8.93
C ASN A 503 -31.38 -12.77 8.60
N CYS A 504 -30.36 -11.90 8.47
CA CYS A 504 -30.56 -10.52 8.03
C CYS A 504 -31.12 -10.45 6.60
N LEU A 505 -30.59 -11.21 5.66
CA LEU A 505 -31.08 -11.24 4.28
C LEU A 505 -32.54 -11.73 4.19
N ASN A 506 -32.91 -12.76 4.97
CA ASN A 506 -34.25 -13.31 5.03
C ASN A 506 -35.23 -12.34 5.73
N GLY A 507 -34.74 -11.51 6.64
CA GLY A 507 -35.53 -10.50 7.36
C GLY A 507 -35.91 -9.28 6.52
N ILE A 508 -35.16 -8.98 5.45
CA ILE A 508 -35.45 -7.83 4.58
C ILE A 508 -36.75 -8.08 3.81
N GLY A 509 -37.71 -7.17 3.98
CA GLY A 509 -39.09 -7.27 3.44
C GLY A 509 -40.07 -8.00 4.33
N ARG A 510 -39.62 -8.57 5.46
CA ARG A 510 -40.50 -9.35 6.38
C ARG A 510 -40.48 -8.82 7.82
N ASN A 511 -39.36 -8.26 8.27
CA ASN A 511 -39.18 -7.83 9.65
C ASN A 511 -38.73 -6.37 9.68
N VAL A 512 -39.56 -5.50 10.28
CA VAL A 512 -39.32 -4.05 10.40
C VAL A 512 -38.01 -3.77 11.14
N GLN A 513 -37.75 -4.41 12.28
CA GLN A 513 -36.55 -4.18 13.07
C GLN A 513 -35.28 -4.60 12.30
N CYS A 514 -35.37 -5.69 11.54
CA CYS A 514 -34.27 -6.11 10.66
C CYS A 514 -33.99 -5.05 9.57
N MET A 515 -35.01 -4.52 8.91
CA MET A 515 -34.89 -3.48 7.89
C MET A 515 -34.32 -2.18 8.48
N LEU A 516 -34.75 -1.75 9.64
CA LEU A 516 -34.18 -0.60 10.34
C LEU A 516 -32.72 -0.81 10.67
N ASN A 517 -32.35 -1.98 11.22
CA ASN A 517 -30.95 -2.32 11.53
C ASN A 517 -30.05 -2.32 10.29
N VAL A 518 -30.52 -2.89 9.20
CA VAL A 518 -29.78 -2.97 7.92
C VAL A 518 -29.56 -1.59 7.30
N LEU A 519 -30.51 -0.67 7.48
CA LEU A 519 -30.38 0.73 7.06
C LEU A 519 -29.57 1.58 8.05
N GLY A 520 -29.11 1.02 9.18
CA GLY A 520 -28.36 1.73 10.21
C GLY A 520 -29.22 2.60 11.13
N ALA A 521 -30.54 2.47 11.07
CA ALA A 521 -31.49 3.14 11.96
C ALA A 521 -31.60 2.37 13.30
N ASN A 522 -30.58 2.49 14.15
CA ASN A 522 -30.49 1.82 15.42
C ASN A 522 -29.67 2.65 16.42
N GLU A 523 -30.30 3.26 17.39
CA GLU A 523 -29.68 4.13 18.40
C GLU A 523 -28.58 3.44 19.22
N LYS A 524 -28.74 2.14 19.50
CA LYS A 524 -27.76 1.38 20.29
C LYS A 524 -26.48 1.05 19.50
N LYS A 525 -26.55 1.08 18.16
CA LYS A 525 -25.43 0.68 17.27
C LYS A 525 -24.87 1.82 16.42
N ASN A 526 -25.55 2.97 16.36
CA ASN A 526 -25.18 4.07 15.50
C ASN A 526 -25.37 5.43 16.21
N ASP A 527 -24.28 6.00 16.73
CA ASP A 527 -24.28 7.29 17.42
C ASP A 527 -24.31 8.48 16.45
N HIS A 528 -24.05 8.23 15.15
CA HIS A 528 -23.97 9.24 14.09
C HIS A 528 -25.02 9.02 13.01
N MET A 529 -26.29 8.86 13.42
CA MET A 529 -27.39 8.66 12.48
C MET A 529 -27.67 9.93 11.68
N ASN A 530 -27.84 9.77 10.36
CA ASN A 530 -28.30 10.82 9.48
C ASN A 530 -29.81 11.08 9.67
N TRP A 531 -30.34 12.13 9.03
CA TRP A 531 -31.74 12.51 9.16
C TRP A 531 -32.70 11.41 8.75
N LEU A 532 -32.44 10.69 7.67
CA LEU A 532 -33.27 9.57 7.22
C LEU A 532 -33.31 8.44 8.26
N GLN A 533 -32.18 8.07 8.84
CA GLN A 533 -32.09 7.03 9.87
C GLN A 533 -32.85 7.42 11.13
N LYS A 534 -32.75 8.69 11.55
CA LYS A 534 -33.55 9.23 12.68
C LYS A 534 -35.05 9.22 12.37
N SER A 535 -35.41 9.67 11.15
CA SER A 535 -36.81 9.65 10.71
C SER A 535 -37.41 8.26 10.67
N LEU A 536 -36.62 7.25 10.22
CA LEU A 536 -37.04 5.85 10.20
C LEU A 536 -37.31 5.27 11.61
N ILE A 537 -36.58 5.73 12.62
CA ILE A 537 -36.84 5.34 14.02
C ILE A 537 -38.15 5.96 14.53
N LEU A 538 -38.37 7.25 14.25
CA LEU A 538 -39.57 7.98 14.66
C LEU A 538 -40.81 7.49 13.92
N TYR A 539 -40.69 7.17 12.64
CA TYR A 539 -41.76 6.75 11.76
C TYR A 539 -41.39 5.57 10.87
N PRO A 540 -41.44 4.33 11.40
CA PRO A 540 -41.05 3.13 10.66
C PRO A 540 -41.88 2.86 9.38
N GLU A 541 -43.08 3.44 9.26
CA GLU A 541 -43.93 3.32 8.08
C GLU A 541 -43.26 3.89 6.81
N MET A 542 -42.24 4.76 6.96
CA MET A 542 -41.37 5.21 5.83
C MET A 542 -40.66 4.06 5.10
N LEU A 543 -40.53 2.88 5.70
CA LEU A 543 -40.07 1.68 5.02
C LEU A 543 -40.93 1.30 3.81
N LYS A 544 -42.17 1.79 3.73
CA LYS A 544 -43.09 1.61 2.59
C LYS A 544 -42.84 2.60 1.46
N ASP A 545 -42.14 3.69 1.72
CA ASP A 545 -41.79 4.71 0.71
C ASP A 545 -40.94 4.14 -0.42
N PHE A 546 -41.13 4.66 -1.65
CA PHE A 546 -40.44 4.17 -2.84
C PHE A 546 -38.91 4.34 -2.73
N TYR A 547 -38.45 5.49 -2.24
CA TYR A 547 -37.02 5.76 -2.07
C TYR A 547 -36.39 4.80 -1.06
N VAL A 548 -37.04 4.62 0.11
CA VAL A 548 -36.56 3.72 1.17
C VAL A 548 -36.56 2.26 0.70
N LYS A 549 -37.58 1.83 -0.05
CA LYS A 549 -37.59 0.50 -0.70
C LYS A 549 -36.44 0.32 -1.67
N THR A 550 -36.12 1.36 -2.45
CA THR A 550 -34.98 1.33 -3.37
C THR A 550 -33.66 1.20 -2.61
N LEU A 551 -33.47 1.96 -1.52
CA LEU A 551 -32.32 1.83 -0.64
C LEU A 551 -32.21 0.42 -0.05
N LEU A 552 -33.30 -0.15 0.46
CA LEU A 552 -33.32 -1.53 0.99
C LEU A 552 -32.94 -2.56 -0.07
N LYS A 553 -33.45 -2.39 -1.32
CA LYS A 553 -33.07 -3.27 -2.43
C LYS A 553 -31.59 -3.17 -2.72
N ASN A 554 -31.03 -1.97 -2.87
CA ASN A 554 -29.61 -1.74 -3.15
C ASN A 554 -28.73 -2.31 -2.01
N THR A 555 -29.16 -2.13 -0.76
CA THR A 555 -28.47 -2.69 0.41
C THR A 555 -28.50 -4.21 0.39
N LYS A 556 -29.65 -4.81 0.09
CA LYS A 556 -29.79 -6.27 -0.06
C LYS A 556 -28.89 -6.82 -1.16
N ASP A 557 -28.86 -6.18 -2.33
CA ASP A 557 -27.99 -6.57 -3.45
C ASP A 557 -26.51 -6.47 -3.09
N SER A 558 -26.13 -5.41 -2.36
CA SER A 558 -24.78 -5.25 -1.81
C SER A 558 -24.45 -6.34 -0.79
N MET A 559 -25.38 -6.68 0.11
CA MET A 559 -25.19 -7.76 1.10
C MET A 559 -25.00 -9.11 0.40
N ILE A 560 -25.80 -9.42 -0.63
CA ILE A 560 -25.67 -10.66 -1.41
C ILE A 560 -24.30 -10.70 -2.12
N LYS A 561 -23.87 -9.58 -2.72
CA LYS A 561 -22.55 -9.47 -3.34
C LYS A 561 -21.42 -9.70 -2.34
N ASN A 562 -21.52 -9.10 -1.14
CA ASN A 562 -20.56 -9.29 -0.06
C ASN A 562 -20.54 -10.74 0.42
N PHE A 563 -21.69 -11.33 0.65
CA PHE A 563 -21.85 -12.72 1.07
C PHE A 563 -21.17 -13.69 0.06
N ARG A 564 -21.44 -13.52 -1.24
CA ARG A 564 -20.81 -14.31 -2.32
C ARG A 564 -19.29 -14.13 -2.39
N SER A 565 -18.75 -13.07 -1.84
CA SER A 565 -17.30 -12.83 -1.79
C SER A 565 -16.65 -13.22 -0.44
N GLY A 566 -17.33 -14.04 0.38
CA GLY A 566 -16.82 -14.50 1.68
C GLY A 566 -16.76 -13.43 2.76
N LYS A 567 -17.58 -12.38 2.65
CA LYS A 567 -17.65 -11.29 3.66
C LYS A 567 -18.79 -11.55 4.62
N PHE A 568 -18.51 -12.27 5.70
CA PHE A 568 -19.45 -12.57 6.78
C PHE A 568 -19.28 -11.58 7.94
N SER A 569 -20.37 -11.23 8.58
CA SER A 569 -20.37 -10.33 9.75
C SER A 569 -19.78 -11.03 10.97
N ILE A 570 -18.83 -10.39 11.62
CA ILE A 570 -18.17 -10.90 12.82
C ILE A 570 -18.12 -9.83 13.92
N ASN A 571 -18.09 -10.28 15.17
CA ASN A 571 -17.83 -9.42 16.31
C ASN A 571 -16.34 -9.11 16.40
N GLY A 572 -15.91 -8.08 15.66
CA GLY A 572 -14.52 -7.70 15.52
C GLY A 572 -14.35 -6.26 15.08
N ALA A 573 -13.12 -5.77 15.17
CA ALA A 573 -12.75 -4.42 14.76
C ALA A 573 -11.34 -4.38 14.19
N TYR A 574 -11.09 -3.41 13.29
CA TYR A 574 -9.73 -3.04 12.88
C TYR A 574 -9.17 -2.03 13.88
N VAL A 575 -8.15 -2.43 14.61
CA VAL A 575 -7.55 -1.64 15.70
C VAL A 575 -6.04 -1.50 15.48
N PHE A 576 -5.44 -0.42 15.98
CA PHE A 576 -3.99 -0.24 15.91
C PHE A 576 -3.25 -1.32 16.70
N ALA A 577 -2.18 -1.85 16.14
CA ALA A 577 -1.17 -2.59 16.88
C ALA A 577 -0.34 -1.61 17.71
N ILE A 578 -0.31 -1.78 19.01
CA ILE A 578 0.34 -0.86 19.96
C ILE A 578 1.33 -1.68 20.79
N PRO A 579 2.63 -1.36 20.77
CA PRO A 579 3.59 -1.90 21.73
C PRO A 579 3.15 -1.61 23.16
N ASP A 580 3.46 -2.53 24.10
CA ASP A 580 3.23 -2.28 25.51
C ASP A 580 3.93 -0.98 25.95
N THR A 581 3.12 0.05 26.20
CA THR A 581 3.63 1.40 26.49
C THR A 581 4.37 1.49 27.84
N LEU A 582 4.00 0.66 28.82
CA LEU A 582 4.75 0.56 30.08
C LEU A 582 6.13 -0.04 29.84
N ALA A 583 6.21 -1.12 29.05
CA ALA A 583 7.47 -1.73 28.68
C ALA A 583 8.41 -0.73 28.00
N CYS A 584 7.89 0.10 27.08
CA CYS A 584 8.70 1.14 26.43
C CYS A 584 9.27 2.14 27.44
N LEU A 585 8.46 2.65 28.37
CA LEU A 585 8.93 3.61 29.38
C LEU A 585 9.94 2.95 30.35
N GLN A 586 9.70 1.73 30.77
CA GLN A 586 10.64 0.96 31.58
C GLN A 586 12.00 0.82 30.87
N TYR A 587 11.97 0.44 29.59
CA TYR A 587 13.17 0.25 28.79
C TYR A 587 14.00 1.53 28.62
N TRP A 588 13.36 2.66 28.42
CA TRP A 588 14.05 3.96 28.21
C TRP A 588 14.44 4.67 29.50
N PHE A 589 13.69 4.54 30.59
CA PHE A 589 13.84 5.37 31.79
C PHE A 589 14.32 4.59 33.04
N THR A 590 14.59 3.29 32.94
CA THR A 590 15.06 2.50 34.08
C THR A 590 16.26 1.64 33.71
N ASP A 591 16.98 1.18 34.74
CA ASP A 591 18.10 0.24 34.60
C ASP A 591 17.66 -1.23 34.79
N MET A 592 16.40 -1.53 34.52
CA MET A 592 15.93 -2.92 34.55
C MET A 592 16.75 -3.80 33.60
N ASP A 593 17.00 -5.02 34.00
CA ASP A 593 17.79 -5.96 33.22
C ASP A 593 17.11 -6.29 31.87
N LYS A 594 17.66 -5.76 30.79
CA LYS A 594 17.16 -5.90 29.42
C LYS A 594 17.40 -7.31 28.83
N THR A 595 18.09 -8.19 29.55
CA THR A 595 18.25 -9.59 29.13
C THR A 595 17.03 -10.43 29.48
N ASP A 596 16.24 -10.01 30.49
CA ASP A 596 15.00 -10.66 30.90
C ASP A 596 13.76 -9.83 30.52
N LEU A 597 13.33 -10.02 29.30
CA LEU A 597 12.16 -9.29 28.74
C LEU A 597 10.85 -9.61 29.48
N SER A 598 10.77 -10.71 30.25
CA SER A 598 9.55 -11.10 30.98
C SER A 598 9.17 -10.12 32.10
N LYS A 599 10.16 -9.34 32.57
CA LYS A 599 9.96 -8.32 33.62
C LYS A 599 9.34 -7.04 33.12
N PHE A 600 9.37 -6.81 31.80
CA PHE A 600 8.86 -5.57 31.19
C PHE A 600 7.38 -5.63 30.88
N GLY A 601 6.73 -4.48 31.03
CA GLY A 601 5.36 -4.27 30.59
C GLY A 601 4.28 -4.85 31.48
N PHE A 602 3.06 -4.64 31.05
CA PHE A 602 1.86 -5.14 31.69
C PHE A 602 1.20 -6.29 30.93
N VAL A 603 1.59 -6.51 29.67
CA VAL A 603 1.09 -7.62 28.84
C VAL A 603 2.04 -8.81 28.96
N LYS A 604 1.52 -9.93 29.46
CA LYS A 604 2.33 -11.16 29.63
C LYS A 604 2.40 -11.95 28.32
N ASP A 605 3.42 -12.81 28.20
CA ASP A 605 3.60 -13.68 27.04
C ASP A 605 2.36 -14.53 26.73
N GLY A 606 2.05 -14.70 25.45
CA GLY A 606 0.84 -15.38 24.96
C GLY A 606 -0.46 -14.63 25.16
N ASN A 607 -0.42 -13.41 25.70
CA ASN A 607 -1.56 -12.53 25.91
C ASN A 607 -1.45 -11.25 25.07
N VAL A 608 -2.61 -10.60 24.92
CA VAL A 608 -2.74 -9.24 24.40
C VAL A 608 -3.68 -8.46 25.32
N SER A 609 -3.71 -7.14 25.20
CA SER A 609 -4.69 -6.35 25.95
C SER A 609 -5.48 -5.44 25.00
N CYS A 610 -6.78 -5.73 24.86
CA CYS A 610 -7.72 -4.94 24.06
C CYS A 610 -9.01 -4.73 24.87
N ARG A 611 -9.29 -3.48 25.24
CA ARG A 611 -10.44 -3.14 26.08
C ARG A 611 -11.81 -3.30 25.41
N LEU A 612 -11.84 -3.58 24.10
CA LEU A 612 -13.09 -3.83 23.36
C LEU A 612 -13.68 -5.23 23.64
N PHE A 613 -12.88 -6.14 24.20
CA PHE A 613 -13.26 -7.51 24.47
C PHE A 613 -13.12 -7.84 25.95
N GLN A 614 -13.76 -8.92 26.37
CA GLN A 614 -13.76 -9.32 27.78
C GLN A 614 -12.40 -9.90 28.21
N ASN A 615 -12.13 -9.86 29.53
CA ASN A 615 -10.94 -10.47 30.08
C ASN A 615 -10.96 -12.01 29.90
N GLN A 616 -9.80 -12.61 29.63
CA GLN A 616 -9.61 -14.04 29.36
C GLN A 616 -10.29 -14.57 28.09
N GLU A 617 -10.90 -13.70 27.29
CA GLU A 617 -11.47 -14.07 25.99
C GLU A 617 -10.36 -14.38 24.99
N GLU A 618 -10.55 -15.41 24.16
CA GLU A 618 -9.63 -15.72 23.08
C GLU A 618 -9.91 -14.78 21.89
N LEU A 619 -8.88 -14.14 21.42
CA LEU A 619 -8.92 -13.23 20.30
C LEU A 619 -8.06 -13.77 19.16
N ASP A 620 -8.57 -13.67 17.95
CA ASP A 620 -7.82 -13.90 16.74
C ASP A 620 -7.40 -12.55 16.15
N CYS A 621 -6.10 -12.40 15.92
CA CYS A 621 -5.47 -11.19 15.43
C CYS A 621 -4.93 -11.44 14.03
N LEU A 622 -5.32 -10.60 13.07
CA LEU A 622 -4.95 -10.76 11.67
C LEU A 622 -4.52 -9.42 11.06
N ARG A 623 -3.56 -9.46 10.15
CA ARG A 623 -3.19 -8.28 9.34
C ARG A 623 -3.57 -8.48 7.88
N SER A 624 -4.09 -7.44 7.24
CA SER A 624 -4.34 -7.45 5.79
C SER A 624 -3.09 -6.94 5.02
N PRO A 625 -2.69 -7.58 3.92
CA PRO A 625 -3.27 -8.77 3.30
C PRO A 625 -2.91 -10.06 4.05
N HIS A 626 -3.87 -11.01 4.15
CA HIS A 626 -3.70 -12.31 4.81
C HIS A 626 -3.13 -13.31 3.81
N LEU A 627 -1.82 -13.32 3.64
CA LEU A 627 -1.15 -14.10 2.58
C LEU A 627 -0.67 -15.48 3.04
N ASP A 628 -0.07 -15.55 4.21
CA ASP A 628 0.48 -16.78 4.80
C ASP A 628 -0.21 -17.07 6.14
N HIS A 629 0.47 -17.58 7.14
CA HIS A 629 -0.06 -17.90 8.47
C HIS A 629 -0.75 -16.68 9.10
N ALA A 630 -2.04 -16.56 8.83
CA ALA A 630 -2.75 -15.30 9.03
C ALA A 630 -3.35 -15.15 10.42
N HIS A 631 -3.60 -16.25 11.14
CA HIS A 631 -4.35 -16.27 12.39
C HIS A 631 -3.41 -16.31 13.59
N CYS A 632 -3.51 -15.33 14.47
CA CYS A 632 -2.70 -15.26 15.68
C CYS A 632 -3.57 -15.24 16.93
N ILE A 633 -3.81 -16.41 17.51
CA ILE A 633 -4.70 -16.56 18.65
C ILE A 633 -3.99 -16.16 19.93
N ARG A 634 -4.57 -15.23 20.71
CA ARG A 634 -4.05 -14.75 22.00
C ARG A 634 -5.17 -14.63 23.01
N LYS A 635 -4.84 -14.74 24.29
CA LYS A 635 -5.80 -14.45 25.37
C LYS A 635 -5.83 -12.97 25.69
N ASN A 636 -7.00 -12.43 25.86
CA ASN A 636 -7.17 -11.03 26.24
C ASN A 636 -6.93 -10.84 27.74
N GLN A 637 -6.06 -9.91 28.12
CA GLN A 637 -5.74 -9.56 29.48
C GLN A 637 -6.26 -8.14 29.79
N VAL A 638 -7.50 -8.04 30.27
CA VAL A 638 -8.14 -6.78 30.65
C VAL A 638 -8.65 -6.89 32.08
N ASN A 639 -7.84 -6.46 33.03
CA ASN A 639 -8.15 -6.45 34.47
C ASN A 639 -7.88 -5.06 35.06
N ASP A 640 -8.08 -4.86 36.33
CA ASP A 640 -7.92 -3.54 36.95
C ASP A 640 -6.48 -3.00 36.86
N GLN A 641 -5.48 -3.87 36.88
CA GLN A 641 -4.08 -3.49 36.70
C GLN A 641 -3.80 -3.01 35.26
N THR A 642 -4.31 -3.74 34.26
CA THR A 642 -4.08 -3.39 32.86
C THR A 642 -4.87 -2.15 32.41
N LYS A 643 -6.03 -1.85 33.01
CA LYS A 643 -6.85 -0.65 32.73
C LYS A 643 -6.07 0.66 32.92
N THR A 644 -5.07 0.66 33.80
CA THR A 644 -4.19 1.83 34.00
C THR A 644 -3.39 2.15 32.74
N TRP A 645 -3.03 1.16 31.93
CA TRP A 645 -2.15 1.27 30.77
C TRP A 645 -2.91 1.19 29.45
N THR A 646 -3.98 0.40 29.37
CA THR A 646 -4.80 0.23 28.17
C THR A 646 -5.72 1.44 27.97
N LYS A 647 -5.19 2.53 27.44
CA LYS A 647 -5.90 3.82 27.30
C LYS A 647 -6.58 4.03 25.94
N SER A 648 -6.27 3.22 24.94
CA SER A 648 -6.90 3.26 23.62
C SER A 648 -7.72 2.01 23.33
N ASN A 649 -8.47 1.99 22.22
CA ASN A 649 -9.13 0.80 21.69
C ASN A 649 -8.19 -0.09 20.85
N GLY A 650 -6.91 0.29 20.72
CA GLY A 650 -5.89 -0.53 20.09
C GLY A 650 -5.65 -1.84 20.84
N ILE A 651 -4.93 -2.73 20.21
CA ILE A 651 -4.44 -3.97 20.82
C ILE A 651 -3.01 -3.79 21.29
N TYR A 652 -2.77 -3.96 22.59
CA TYR A 652 -1.43 -3.85 23.19
C TYR A 652 -0.76 -5.20 23.18
N ILE A 653 0.52 -5.22 22.79
CA ILE A 653 1.33 -6.43 22.53
C ILE A 653 2.58 -6.36 23.40
N GLY A 654 2.87 -7.45 24.12
CA GLY A 654 4.03 -7.55 25.01
C GLY A 654 5.36 -7.77 24.28
N MET A 655 6.46 -7.50 24.97
CA MET A 655 7.81 -7.61 24.38
C MET A 655 8.21 -9.05 23.98
N GLN A 656 7.67 -10.08 24.61
CA GLN A 656 8.03 -11.46 24.28
C GLN A 656 7.28 -12.02 23.07
N ASP A 657 6.27 -11.31 22.54
CA ASP A 657 5.43 -11.80 21.46
C ASP A 657 6.08 -11.59 20.08
N ILE A 658 6.15 -12.67 19.29
CA ILE A 658 6.66 -12.64 17.92
C ILE A 658 5.57 -12.32 16.89
N MET A 659 4.39 -11.86 17.31
CA MET A 659 3.23 -11.59 16.44
C MET A 659 3.56 -10.66 15.26
N SER A 660 4.43 -9.64 15.47
CA SER A 660 4.85 -8.74 14.40
C SER A 660 5.56 -9.47 13.25
N LYS A 661 6.32 -10.53 13.57
CA LYS A 661 6.99 -11.35 12.55
C LYS A 661 6.04 -12.36 11.91
N LEU A 662 5.14 -12.95 12.70
CA LEU A 662 4.11 -13.86 12.18
C LEU A 662 3.16 -13.19 11.20
N LEU A 663 2.71 -11.99 11.53
CA LEU A 663 1.75 -11.22 10.73
C LEU A 663 2.42 -10.20 9.81
N MET A 664 3.74 -10.03 9.89
CA MET A 664 4.56 -9.11 9.08
C MET A 664 4.01 -7.67 9.11
N TYR A 665 3.72 -7.14 10.31
CA TYR A 665 3.26 -5.75 10.48
C TYR A 665 4.32 -4.89 11.16
N ASP A 666 4.24 -3.58 10.91
CA ASP A 666 5.01 -2.54 11.58
C ASP A 666 4.13 -1.79 12.58
N ASN A 667 4.74 -1.19 13.60
CA ASN A 667 4.02 -0.41 14.61
C ASN A 667 3.80 1.07 14.19
N ASP A 668 3.98 1.38 12.92
CA ASP A 668 3.88 2.74 12.37
C ASP A 668 2.44 3.21 12.08
N GLY A 669 1.45 2.41 12.43
CA GLY A 669 0.03 2.68 12.22
C GLY A 669 -0.74 1.55 11.55
N ASP A 670 -0.13 0.37 11.43
CA ASP A 670 -0.82 -0.84 10.97
C ASP A 670 -1.99 -1.19 11.88
N LYS A 671 -3.08 -1.62 11.26
CA LYS A 671 -4.28 -2.08 11.97
C LYS A 671 -4.45 -3.57 11.81
N LEU A 672 -4.68 -4.24 12.94
CA LEU A 672 -5.06 -5.65 12.98
C LEU A 672 -6.59 -5.77 13.01
N LEU A 673 -7.13 -6.72 12.26
CA LEU A 673 -8.48 -7.22 12.49
C LEU A 673 -8.43 -8.11 13.73
N VAL A 674 -9.13 -7.70 14.79
CA VAL A 674 -9.24 -8.46 16.04
C VAL A 674 -10.68 -8.89 16.22
N HIS A 675 -10.92 -10.18 16.46
CA HIS A 675 -12.25 -10.73 16.65
C HIS A 675 -12.25 -11.93 17.63
N ASN A 676 -13.44 -12.26 18.15
CA ASN A 676 -13.67 -13.39 19.05
C ASN A 676 -14.58 -14.48 18.46
N ASN A 677 -14.64 -14.58 17.13
CA ASN A 677 -15.50 -15.56 16.47
C ASN A 677 -15.01 -16.98 16.75
N LYS A 678 -15.83 -17.76 17.47
CA LYS A 678 -15.46 -19.11 17.96
C LYS A 678 -15.22 -20.11 16.83
N THR A 679 -15.97 -20.04 15.74
CA THR A 679 -15.83 -20.94 14.59
C THR A 679 -14.47 -20.73 13.91
N ILE A 680 -14.10 -19.49 13.60
CA ILE A 680 -12.82 -19.16 13.00
C ILE A 680 -11.68 -19.57 13.93
N ILE A 681 -11.76 -19.22 15.23
CA ILE A 681 -10.73 -19.56 16.23
C ILE A 681 -10.56 -21.07 16.34
N LYS A 682 -11.65 -21.85 16.34
CA LYS A 682 -11.62 -23.33 16.35
C LYS A 682 -10.81 -23.85 15.15
N CYS A 683 -11.17 -23.45 13.93
CA CYS A 683 -10.50 -23.89 12.71
C CYS A 683 -9.03 -23.45 12.66
N ALA A 684 -8.74 -22.20 13.07
CA ALA A 684 -7.38 -21.69 13.16
C ALA A 684 -6.50 -22.51 14.14
N LYS A 685 -7.04 -22.87 15.30
CA LYS A 685 -6.33 -23.74 16.24
C LYS A 685 -6.08 -25.15 15.69
N GLN A 686 -7.02 -25.72 14.94
CA GLN A 686 -6.85 -27.00 14.28
C GLN A 686 -5.71 -26.93 13.26
N TYR A 687 -5.74 -25.91 12.40
CA TYR A 687 -4.67 -25.66 11.42
C TYR A 687 -3.29 -25.51 12.09
N GLN A 688 -3.20 -24.68 13.14
CA GLN A 688 -1.95 -24.44 13.86
C GLN A 688 -1.38 -25.69 14.55
N ARG A 689 -2.25 -26.58 15.05
CA ARG A 689 -1.80 -27.86 15.65
C ARG A 689 -1.18 -28.79 14.60
N LYS A 690 -1.67 -28.78 13.37
CA LYS A 690 -1.18 -29.61 12.28
C LYS A 690 0.07 -29.07 11.63
N HIS A 691 0.07 -27.76 11.31
CA HIS A 691 1.08 -27.16 10.45
C HIS A 691 2.05 -26.21 11.18
N GLY A 692 1.73 -25.88 12.44
CA GLY A 692 2.50 -24.90 13.23
C GLY A 692 2.25 -23.47 12.79
N MET A 693 2.94 -22.54 13.46
CA MET A 693 3.06 -21.13 13.05
C MET A 693 4.55 -20.76 13.09
N ILE A 694 5.14 -20.58 11.95
CA ILE A 694 6.57 -20.30 11.79
C ILE A 694 6.71 -19.01 10.97
N PRO A 695 7.36 -17.94 11.50
CA PRO A 695 7.55 -16.71 10.74
C PRO A 695 8.48 -16.92 9.55
N ASN A 696 8.17 -16.24 8.45
CA ASN A 696 9.06 -16.19 7.29
C ASN A 696 10.22 -15.23 7.58
N TYR A 697 11.43 -15.65 7.24
CA TYR A 697 12.65 -14.85 7.36
C TYR A 697 13.40 -14.83 6.02
N TYR A 698 13.87 -13.68 5.63
CA TYR A 698 14.69 -13.47 4.41
C TYR A 698 15.52 -12.20 4.56
N ASP A 699 16.67 -12.18 3.89
CA ASP A 699 17.55 -11.03 3.88
C ASP A 699 17.11 -10.05 2.77
N MET A 700 16.94 -8.78 3.14
CA MET A 700 16.65 -7.69 2.20
C MET A 700 17.88 -6.79 2.04
N PRO A 701 18.53 -6.78 0.86
CA PRO A 701 19.64 -5.87 0.62
C PRO A 701 19.16 -4.42 0.58
N LYS A 702 19.86 -3.53 1.26
CA LYS A 702 19.56 -2.10 1.24
C LYS A 702 19.97 -1.53 -0.13
N ALA A 703 19.07 -0.75 -0.74
CA ALA A 703 19.39 -0.02 -1.97
C ALA A 703 20.46 1.05 -1.70
N SER A 704 21.37 1.24 -2.67
CA SER A 704 22.40 2.25 -2.61
C SER A 704 21.81 3.67 -2.68
N PRO A 705 22.38 4.66 -1.97
CA PRO A 705 21.97 6.04 -2.11
C PRO A 705 22.37 6.58 -3.49
N GLU A 706 21.55 7.50 -4.01
CA GLU A 706 21.77 8.22 -5.26
C GLU A 706 21.59 9.72 -5.00
N LEU A 707 22.22 10.57 -5.82
CA LEU A 707 21.97 12.01 -5.78
C LEU A 707 20.56 12.29 -6.26
N ILE A 708 19.84 13.14 -5.53
CA ILE A 708 18.49 13.55 -5.89
C ILE A 708 18.56 14.54 -7.05
N SER A 709 18.00 14.16 -8.18
CA SER A 709 17.91 14.94 -9.42
C SER A 709 16.63 14.56 -10.18
N SER A 710 16.23 15.37 -11.17
CA SER A 710 15.10 15.03 -12.02
C SER A 710 15.30 13.69 -12.74
N ASP A 711 16.53 13.37 -13.16
CA ASP A 711 16.85 12.09 -13.80
C ASP A 711 16.70 10.91 -12.84
N SER A 712 17.24 11.00 -11.61
CA SER A 712 17.13 9.93 -10.63
C SER A 712 15.68 9.72 -10.18
N LEU A 713 14.91 10.81 -9.99
CA LEU A 713 13.48 10.76 -9.67
C LEU A 713 12.67 10.14 -10.82
N TYR A 714 12.96 10.53 -12.07
CA TYR A 714 12.33 9.94 -13.25
C TYR A 714 12.57 8.42 -13.31
N ASN A 715 13.81 8.00 -13.18
CA ASN A 715 14.19 6.59 -13.24
C ASN A 715 13.50 5.77 -12.14
N GLY A 716 13.51 6.26 -10.90
CA GLY A 716 12.84 5.61 -9.76
C GLY A 716 11.35 5.46 -9.97
N ILE A 717 10.66 6.51 -10.46
CA ILE A 717 9.21 6.46 -10.71
C ILE A 717 8.88 5.52 -11.87
N VAL A 718 9.64 5.56 -12.96
CA VAL A 718 9.43 4.68 -14.12
C VAL A 718 9.63 3.21 -13.74
N MET A 719 10.64 2.90 -12.94
CA MET A 719 10.80 1.55 -12.39
C MET A 719 9.57 1.12 -11.56
N ALA A 720 9.08 2.00 -10.68
CA ALA A 720 7.88 1.73 -9.88
C ALA A 720 6.61 1.56 -10.75
N TYR A 721 6.52 2.24 -11.90
CA TYR A 721 5.42 2.05 -12.86
C TYR A 721 5.38 0.64 -13.47
N HIS A 722 6.53 -0.01 -13.62
CA HIS A 722 6.64 -1.34 -14.22
C HIS A 722 6.58 -2.47 -13.18
N HIS A 723 7.10 -2.26 -11.99
CA HIS A 723 7.31 -3.30 -10.98
C HIS A 723 6.47 -3.15 -9.71
N GLY A 724 5.78 -2.04 -9.50
CA GLY A 724 5.07 -1.72 -8.26
C GLY A 724 3.71 -2.40 -8.05
N ASN A 725 3.36 -3.45 -8.78
CA ASN A 725 2.04 -4.09 -8.64
C ASN A 725 2.05 -5.25 -7.62
N ILE A 726 1.91 -4.92 -6.34
CA ILE A 726 1.77 -5.88 -5.23
C ILE A 726 0.54 -6.80 -5.41
N GLY A 727 -0.49 -6.34 -6.11
CA GLY A 727 -1.71 -7.11 -6.31
C GLY A 727 -1.52 -8.40 -7.10
N THR A 728 -0.56 -8.45 -8.02
CA THR A 728 -0.31 -9.64 -8.85
C THR A 728 0.18 -10.82 -8.02
N PRO A 729 1.31 -10.74 -7.27
CA PRO A 729 1.76 -11.86 -6.44
C PRO A 729 0.78 -12.19 -5.30
N SER A 730 0.09 -11.19 -4.74
CA SER A 730 -0.97 -11.44 -3.74
C SER A 730 -2.14 -12.26 -4.31
N ASN A 731 -2.56 -11.98 -5.55
CA ASN A 731 -3.59 -12.78 -6.23
C ASN A 731 -3.10 -14.19 -6.60
N GLU A 732 -1.82 -14.35 -6.92
CA GLU A 732 -1.22 -15.68 -7.15
C GLU A 732 -1.26 -16.53 -5.89
N ILE A 733 -0.92 -15.96 -4.74
CA ILE A 733 -1.04 -16.63 -3.43
C ILE A 733 -2.48 -17.08 -3.18
N THR A 734 -3.46 -16.19 -3.41
CA THR A 734 -4.88 -16.55 -3.28
C THR A 734 -5.27 -17.71 -4.19
N LYS A 735 -4.77 -17.76 -5.43
CA LYS A 735 -5.01 -18.90 -6.34
C LYS A 735 -4.40 -20.20 -5.83
N ILE A 736 -3.24 -20.15 -5.22
CA ILE A 736 -2.60 -21.34 -4.61
C ILE A 736 -3.46 -21.86 -3.47
N TRP A 737 -3.90 -20.98 -2.54
CA TRP A 737 -4.83 -21.38 -1.48
C TRP A 737 -6.12 -22.02 -2.01
N GLN A 738 -6.63 -21.56 -3.16
CA GLN A 738 -7.83 -22.12 -3.80
C GLN A 738 -7.67 -23.55 -4.35
N THR A 739 -6.43 -24.01 -4.52
CA THR A 739 -6.19 -25.41 -4.95
C THR A 739 -6.30 -26.40 -3.80
N LEU A 740 -6.32 -25.92 -2.55
CA LEU A 740 -6.39 -26.77 -1.37
C LEU A 740 -7.85 -26.97 -0.91
N SER A 741 -8.13 -28.16 -0.41
CA SER A 741 -9.41 -28.58 0.14
C SER A 741 -9.20 -29.47 1.37
N PRO A 742 -10.25 -29.81 2.13
CA PRO A 742 -10.15 -30.79 3.23
C PRO A 742 -9.60 -32.17 2.81
N ASP A 743 -9.71 -32.52 1.52
CA ASP A 743 -9.25 -33.79 0.97
C ASP A 743 -7.79 -33.74 0.47
N SER A 744 -7.13 -32.57 0.53
CA SER A 744 -5.75 -32.42 0.09
C SER A 744 -4.78 -33.19 1.00
N THR A 745 -3.78 -33.82 0.41
CA THR A 745 -2.75 -34.55 1.12
C THR A 745 -1.81 -33.61 1.86
N GLU A 746 -1.16 -34.11 2.92
CA GLU A 746 -0.18 -33.32 3.68
C GLU A 746 0.99 -32.82 2.79
N GLU A 747 1.41 -33.62 1.80
CA GLU A 747 2.45 -33.24 0.85
C GLU A 747 2.03 -32.08 -0.04
N GLU A 748 0.77 -32.07 -0.54
CA GLU A 748 0.21 -30.97 -1.33
C GLU A 748 0.11 -29.69 -0.51
N ILE A 749 -0.37 -29.79 0.74
CA ILE A 749 -0.47 -28.66 1.66
C ILE A 749 0.92 -28.09 1.96
N GLN A 750 1.91 -28.94 2.30
CA GLN A 750 3.26 -28.49 2.60
C GLN A 750 3.96 -27.87 1.38
N HIS A 751 3.72 -28.44 0.19
CA HIS A 751 4.22 -27.85 -1.05
C HIS A 751 3.62 -26.46 -1.29
N ALA A 752 2.31 -26.31 -1.13
CA ALA A 752 1.62 -25.03 -1.28
C ALA A 752 2.15 -23.98 -0.27
N ILE A 753 2.31 -24.35 1.01
CA ILE A 753 2.88 -23.46 2.04
C ILE A 753 4.28 -22.98 1.64
N ASN A 754 5.14 -23.86 1.12
CA ASN A 754 6.47 -23.50 0.67
C ASN A 754 6.45 -22.48 -0.48
N VAL A 755 5.57 -22.71 -1.48
CA VAL A 755 5.41 -21.77 -2.61
C VAL A 755 4.83 -20.44 -2.16
N ILE A 756 3.87 -20.45 -1.24
CA ILE A 756 3.26 -19.24 -0.66
C ILE A 756 4.32 -18.42 0.08
N ALA A 757 5.17 -19.05 0.89
CA ALA A 757 6.24 -18.38 1.61
C ALA A 757 7.21 -17.64 0.65
N LEU A 758 7.60 -18.28 -0.45
CA LEU A 758 8.42 -17.67 -1.51
C LEU A 758 7.70 -16.45 -2.13
N ARG A 759 6.42 -16.59 -2.44
CA ARG A 759 5.63 -15.47 -3.01
C ARG A 759 5.39 -14.33 -2.02
N CYS A 760 5.33 -14.61 -0.71
CA CYS A 760 5.29 -13.57 0.32
C CYS A 760 6.57 -12.74 0.34
N ALA A 761 7.74 -13.37 0.16
CA ALA A 761 8.99 -12.65 0.00
C ALA A 761 8.96 -11.74 -1.25
N ASP A 762 8.47 -12.25 -2.40
CA ASP A 762 8.32 -11.46 -3.63
C ASP A 762 7.42 -10.23 -3.43
N VAL A 763 6.32 -10.36 -2.65
CA VAL A 763 5.44 -9.22 -2.30
C VAL A 763 6.23 -8.14 -1.57
N ASN A 764 7.04 -8.51 -0.58
CA ASN A 764 7.80 -7.56 0.21
C ASN A 764 8.92 -6.90 -0.60
N PHE A 765 9.62 -7.64 -1.46
CA PHE A 765 10.59 -7.08 -2.40
C PHE A 765 9.98 -6.08 -3.40
N THR A 766 8.69 -6.20 -3.68
CA THR A 766 7.98 -5.25 -4.56
C THR A 766 7.67 -3.92 -3.84
N ILE A 767 7.65 -3.92 -2.51
CA ILE A 767 7.37 -2.73 -1.68
C ILE A 767 8.61 -1.86 -1.52
N ASP A 768 9.76 -2.47 -1.27
CA ASP A 768 11.07 -1.83 -1.05
C ASP A 768 11.90 -1.72 -2.34
#